data_89ef6fd77c4c6990e4ae2705904e28e0
#
_entry.id   89ef6fd77c4c6990e4ae2705904e28e0
#
_cell.length_a   1.000
_cell.length_b   1.000
_cell.length_c   1.000
_cell.angle_alpha   90.00
_cell.angle_beta   90.00
_cell.angle_gamma   90.00
#
_symmetry.space_group_name_H-M   'P 1'
#
loop_
_entity.id
_entity.type
_entity.pdbx_description
1 polymer ?
#
loop_
_entity_poly.entity_id
_entity_poly.type
_entity_poly.pdbx_seq_one_letter_code
_entity_poly.pdbx_strand_id
1 'polypeptide(L)'
;MKKKSTSRSACVRRSLGEGGFFTLRVLIASVLCVFGIAVALFAQGKGAKQTQPTGRSNGAQDAPGTQTPDVLHMVGPVRLNQDLRTLPHIPQEAETEERRLTRYQFPGTGALPSAPDSSLPRVKSLIKGLFRPLGGMPPPLLTFEGGAAAQFCACAPPDTDGDVGPNHYVETINNAFAVYNKTGTMLAGPTTYNSLFAPLVGTPCQNQNHGDPFVLYDHMADRWVISDFAFPGGIPGSGPFWQCIAVSQTPDPVAGGWFLYGLQHEPAHPTWVGDYPKFALWNNPQPGGAYHFTVNLFDGPTLAFQGVRTFALDRAAMLAGTGTPTPTAVAFTVPLAGVGDSYSFVAANFRTGDPPPAGRDEMLLAVDASIPGATLTQVHARFFHVDFVTPANSTLGVGANHTPNAEITVNPFVQAWTAATYSLVPQQGTTDKLDTLGDKIMTPVVYQNRNGIESLWANQTTMLNFPNGPTVVTWYQFDVTGGGFPASPAQQQDWSNGNDGLFRWMGSIAVDQNGNTAIGYSVSSSSMFPAIRYAGRLSGDPISDLSQGEANMFSGTGAQTGTNGRWGDYSMTTIDPTDGISFWTAGEYYANTSQFNWHTRVGKFQFAGGTPTPTPTPTATATATATATPGPRSTPSPRPRPTPPPRP
;
A
#
# COMPACT_ATOMS: atom_id res chain seq x y z
N MET A 1 3.68 -37.52 -68.05
CA MET A 1 3.04 -36.80 -69.18
C MET A 1 3.03 -35.33 -68.78
N LYS A 2 3.97 -34.60 -69.33
CA LYS A 2 3.88 -33.49 -70.32
C LYS A 2 2.73 -32.50 -69.99
N LYS A 3 2.99 -31.19 -69.77
CA LYS A 3 3.64 -30.23 -70.66
C LYS A 3 4.09 -28.97 -69.92
N LYS A 4 5.23 -28.46 -70.34
CA LYS A 4 5.77 -27.10 -70.19
C LYS A 4 4.92 -26.08 -70.93
N SER A 5 4.93 -24.84 -70.49
CA SER A 5 4.89 -23.70 -71.41
C SER A 5 5.63 -22.50 -70.79
N THR A 6 6.59 -22.06 -71.53
CA THR A 6 7.46 -20.87 -71.41
C THR A 6 6.81 -19.71 -72.16
N SER A 7 7.00 -18.47 -71.73
CA SER A 7 7.40 -17.29 -72.55
C SER A 7 7.52 -16.05 -71.69
N ARG A 8 8.62 -15.45 -71.64
CA ARG A 8 9.32 -14.43 -72.44
C ARG A 8 9.14 -13.02 -71.92
N SER A 9 10.29 -12.50 -71.56
CA SER A 9 10.64 -11.11 -71.29
C SER A 9 10.13 -10.13 -72.35
N ALA A 10 9.74 -8.94 -71.93
CA ALA A 10 9.82 -7.72 -72.74
C ALA A 10 10.35 -6.58 -71.86
N CYS A 11 11.54 -6.13 -72.22
CA CYS A 11 12.18 -4.92 -71.73
C CYS A 11 11.55 -3.71 -72.43
N VAL A 12 11.04 -2.77 -71.67
CA VAL A 12 10.73 -1.44 -72.19
C VAL A 12 11.43 -0.42 -71.33
N ARG A 13 12.52 0.16 -71.87
CA ARG A 13 13.09 1.43 -71.43
C ARG A 13 12.09 2.52 -71.75
N ARG A 14 11.69 3.32 -70.78
CA ARG A 14 11.22 4.69 -71.00
C ARG A 14 11.78 5.64 -69.97
N SER A 15 12.30 6.69 -70.50
CA SER A 15 12.90 7.90 -70.06
C SER A 15 12.36 8.48 -68.74
N LEU A 16 13.29 8.90 -67.91
CA LEU A 16 13.10 9.83 -66.80
C LEU A 16 12.65 11.17 -67.33
N GLY A 17 11.35 11.50 -67.20
CA GLY A 17 10.80 12.82 -67.47
C GLY A 17 10.64 13.63 -66.17
N GLU A 18 10.71 14.90 -66.27
CA GLU A 18 10.87 16.02 -65.31
C GLU A 18 9.83 16.13 -64.14
N GLY A 19 9.19 15.06 -63.72
CA GLY A 19 8.21 15.07 -62.59
C GLY A 19 8.78 14.94 -61.17
N GLY A 20 10.07 14.56 -61.05
CA GLY A 20 10.64 14.25 -59.75
C GLY A 20 10.97 15.43 -58.82
N PHE A 21 11.16 16.62 -59.40
CA PHE A 21 11.48 17.83 -58.63
C PHE A 21 10.27 18.54 -58.03
N PHE A 22 9.07 18.36 -58.59
CA PHE A 22 7.89 19.04 -58.06
C PHE A 22 7.33 18.34 -56.82
N THR A 23 7.37 17.02 -56.78
CA THR A 23 6.94 16.23 -55.61
C THR A 23 7.85 16.39 -54.41
N LEU A 24 9.18 16.55 -54.62
CA LEU A 24 10.10 16.76 -53.52
C LEU A 24 9.96 18.18 -52.91
N ARG A 25 9.68 19.22 -53.72
CA ARG A 25 9.41 20.58 -53.25
C ARG A 25 8.09 20.68 -52.46
N VAL A 26 7.06 19.97 -52.83
CA VAL A 26 5.79 19.96 -52.11
C VAL A 26 5.95 19.22 -50.80
N LEU A 27 6.74 18.13 -50.73
CA LEU A 27 6.99 17.39 -49.51
C LEU A 27 7.81 18.21 -48.49
N ILE A 28 8.84 18.96 -49.00
CA ILE A 28 9.66 19.85 -48.11
C ILE A 28 8.84 21.05 -47.62
N ALA A 29 7.97 21.61 -48.45
CA ALA A 29 7.07 22.69 -48.04
C ALA A 29 6.03 22.21 -47.02
N SER A 30 5.49 21.01 -47.16
CA SER A 30 4.57 20.43 -46.16
C SER A 30 5.24 20.12 -44.84
N VAL A 31 6.49 19.62 -44.83
CA VAL A 31 7.26 19.39 -43.61
C VAL A 31 7.64 20.70 -42.91
N LEU A 32 8.01 21.73 -43.67
CA LEU A 32 8.31 23.05 -43.10
C LEU A 32 7.07 23.79 -42.56
N CYS A 33 5.89 23.61 -43.18
CA CYS A 33 4.63 24.11 -42.61
C CYS A 33 4.23 23.41 -41.31
N VAL A 34 4.41 22.08 -41.20
CA VAL A 34 4.13 21.36 -39.96
C VAL A 34 5.11 21.78 -38.86
N PHE A 35 6.40 21.99 -39.18
CA PHE A 35 7.38 22.52 -38.22
C PHE A 35 7.12 23.99 -37.85
N GLY A 36 6.68 24.81 -38.78
CA GLY A 36 6.32 26.20 -38.51
C GLY A 36 5.11 26.34 -37.61
N ILE A 37 4.12 25.50 -37.75
CA ILE A 37 2.93 25.45 -36.88
C ILE A 37 3.29 24.90 -35.51
N ALA A 38 4.18 23.90 -35.42
CA ALA A 38 4.65 23.35 -34.13
C ALA A 38 5.48 24.41 -33.36
N VAL A 39 6.37 25.16 -34.02
CA VAL A 39 7.15 26.25 -33.39
C VAL A 39 6.26 27.40 -32.97
N ALA A 40 5.22 27.77 -33.76
CA ALA A 40 4.29 28.84 -33.39
C ALA A 40 3.40 28.46 -32.20
N LEU A 41 3.05 27.16 -32.04
CA LEU A 41 2.33 26.64 -30.88
C LEU A 41 3.22 26.60 -29.63
N PHE A 42 4.54 26.38 -29.77
CA PHE A 42 5.49 26.43 -28.64
C PHE A 42 5.87 27.89 -28.23
N ALA A 43 5.79 28.86 -29.13
CA ALA A 43 6.11 30.26 -28.81
C ALA A 43 4.97 31.00 -28.09
N GLN A 44 3.73 30.51 -28.13
CA GLN A 44 2.59 31.07 -27.38
C GLN A 44 2.42 30.49 -25.99
N GLY A 45 3.24 29.49 -25.59
CA GLY A 45 3.16 28.82 -24.29
C GLY A 45 3.87 29.50 -23.12
N LYS A 46 4.48 30.64 -23.30
CA LYS A 46 5.08 31.42 -22.19
C LYS A 46 4.12 32.51 -21.74
N GLY A 47 3.18 32.18 -20.86
CA GLY A 47 2.36 33.19 -20.21
C GLY A 47 0.97 32.79 -19.76
N ALA A 48 0.48 31.63 -20.08
CA ALA A 48 -0.73 31.16 -19.45
C ALA A 48 -0.35 30.56 -18.07
N LYS A 49 -0.57 31.31 -16.99
CA LYS A 49 -0.80 30.70 -15.67
C LYS A 49 -1.87 29.66 -15.90
N GLN A 50 -1.53 28.38 -15.76
CA GLN A 50 -2.50 27.30 -15.69
C GLN A 50 -3.40 27.66 -14.52
N THR A 51 -4.58 28.17 -14.80
CA THR A 51 -5.64 28.24 -13.80
C THR A 51 -5.96 26.79 -13.46
N GLN A 52 -5.49 26.35 -12.30
CA GLN A 52 -5.96 25.09 -11.70
C GLN A 52 -7.49 25.08 -11.77
N PRO A 53 -8.11 23.94 -12.08
CA PRO A 53 -9.55 23.82 -11.92
C PRO A 53 -9.88 24.10 -10.47
N THR A 54 -10.48 25.27 -10.19
CA THR A 54 -10.90 25.68 -8.85
C THR A 54 -12.23 25.05 -8.48
N GLY A 55 -12.40 23.77 -8.77
CA GLY A 55 -13.52 22.98 -8.31
C GLY A 55 -13.05 21.96 -7.27
N ARG A 56 -12.67 22.42 -6.05
CA ARG A 56 -12.55 21.51 -4.93
C ARG A 56 -13.95 21.13 -4.49
N SER A 57 -14.32 19.86 -4.62
CA SER A 57 -15.46 19.32 -3.90
C SER A 57 -15.05 19.25 -2.43
N ASN A 58 -15.25 20.31 -1.66
CA ASN A 58 -15.24 20.22 -0.21
C ASN A 58 -16.48 19.43 0.18
N GLY A 59 -16.37 18.10 0.19
CA GLY A 59 -17.36 17.28 0.87
C GLY A 59 -17.45 17.80 2.30
N ALA A 60 -18.62 18.27 2.71
CA ALA A 60 -18.81 18.78 4.05
C ALA A 60 -18.45 17.66 5.02
N GLN A 61 -17.45 17.89 5.86
CA GLN A 61 -17.16 17.02 6.98
C GLN A 61 -18.29 17.17 7.99
N ASP A 62 -18.74 16.06 8.56
CA ASP A 62 -19.75 16.11 9.60
C ASP A 62 -19.24 16.89 10.82
N ALA A 63 -20.12 17.61 11.47
CA ALA A 63 -19.77 18.32 12.70
C ALA A 63 -19.45 17.31 13.82
N PRO A 64 -18.52 17.61 14.73
CA PRO A 64 -18.26 16.78 15.90
C PRO A 64 -19.53 16.43 16.67
N GLY A 65 -19.65 15.18 17.12
CA GLY A 65 -20.81 14.70 17.88
C GLY A 65 -22.04 14.33 17.06
N THR A 66 -21.97 14.35 15.72
CA THR A 66 -23.09 13.95 14.85
C THR A 66 -23.10 12.47 14.48
N GLN A 67 -21.98 11.78 14.70
CA GLN A 67 -21.83 10.34 14.48
C GLN A 67 -21.55 9.63 15.83
N THR A 68 -21.73 8.31 15.84
CA THR A 68 -21.49 7.50 17.06
C THR A 68 -20.35 6.50 16.75
N PRO A 69 -19.12 6.81 17.14
CA PRO A 69 -18.00 5.86 17.01
C PRO A 69 -18.12 4.75 18.07
N ASP A 70 -17.58 3.59 17.74
CA ASP A 70 -17.26 2.57 18.74
C ASP A 70 -15.94 2.95 19.44
N VAL A 71 -15.94 2.92 20.75
CA VAL A 71 -14.74 3.09 21.57
C VAL A 71 -14.36 1.72 22.12
N LEU A 72 -13.27 1.16 21.57
CA LEU A 72 -12.81 -0.17 21.92
C LEU A 72 -11.59 -0.07 22.84
N HIS A 73 -11.53 -0.92 23.84
CA HIS A 73 -10.36 -1.07 24.71
C HIS A 73 -9.52 -2.26 24.25
N MET A 74 -8.27 -2.01 23.94
CA MET A 74 -7.34 -3.09 23.59
C MET A 74 -6.96 -3.90 24.82
N VAL A 75 -6.84 -5.22 24.66
CA VAL A 75 -6.17 -6.06 25.65
C VAL A 75 -4.69 -5.76 25.60
N GLY A 76 -4.05 -5.58 26.75
CA GLY A 76 -2.65 -5.18 26.86
C GLY A 76 -2.50 -3.76 27.42
N PRO A 77 -1.25 -3.21 27.45
CA PRO A 77 -0.02 -3.81 26.95
C PRO A 77 0.47 -5.00 27.79
N VAL A 78 0.86 -6.07 27.14
CA VAL A 78 1.67 -7.12 27.72
C VAL A 78 3.10 -6.95 27.25
N ARG A 79 4.07 -6.98 28.18
CA ARG A 79 5.48 -6.78 27.84
C ARG A 79 6.16 -8.09 27.50
N LEU A 80 6.77 -8.16 26.33
CA LEU A 80 7.72 -9.20 25.94
C LEU A 80 9.13 -8.61 26.03
N ASN A 81 9.87 -8.94 27.09
CA ASN A 81 11.24 -8.47 27.30
C ASN A 81 12.26 -9.55 26.91
N GLN A 82 12.02 -10.24 25.80
CA GLN A 82 12.88 -11.29 25.28
C GLN A 82 13.48 -10.88 23.95
N ASP A 83 14.68 -11.37 23.71
CA ASP A 83 15.33 -11.28 22.42
C ASP A 83 14.62 -12.21 21.42
N LEU A 84 14.26 -11.71 20.26
CA LEU A 84 13.54 -12.50 19.22
C LEU A 84 14.28 -13.78 18.83
N ARG A 85 15.62 -13.78 18.90
CA ARG A 85 16.46 -14.95 18.63
C ARG A 85 16.25 -16.11 19.61
N THR A 86 15.65 -15.82 20.75
CA THR A 86 15.37 -16.83 21.79
C THR A 86 13.93 -17.36 21.75
N LEU A 87 13.07 -16.76 20.92
CA LEU A 87 11.70 -17.22 20.77
C LEU A 87 11.68 -18.56 20.00
N PRO A 88 10.82 -19.49 20.41
CA PRO A 88 10.68 -20.74 19.67
C PRO A 88 10.06 -20.46 18.27
N HIS A 89 10.56 -21.15 17.27
CA HIS A 89 9.84 -21.26 16.02
C HIS A 89 8.72 -22.30 16.21
N ILE A 90 7.47 -21.88 16.18
CA ILE A 90 6.31 -22.75 16.29
C ILE A 90 5.71 -22.88 14.89
N PRO A 91 6.06 -23.92 14.12
CA PRO A 91 5.52 -24.09 12.78
C PRO A 91 4.01 -24.29 12.87
N GLN A 92 3.28 -23.66 11.96
CA GLN A 92 1.88 -23.94 11.77
C GLN A 92 1.71 -25.31 11.11
N GLU A 93 0.60 -25.99 11.38
CA GLU A 93 0.23 -27.16 10.60
C GLU A 93 0.14 -26.74 9.12
N ALA A 94 0.67 -27.57 8.22
CA ALA A 94 0.77 -27.26 6.81
C ALA A 94 -0.61 -26.88 6.24
N GLU A 95 -0.81 -25.60 6.03
CA GLU A 95 -1.95 -25.12 5.28
C GLU A 95 -1.69 -25.32 3.80
N THR A 96 -2.69 -25.82 3.12
CA THR A 96 -2.55 -26.14 1.70
C THR A 96 -2.75 -24.91 0.84
N GLU A 97 -3.62 -23.97 1.25
CA GLU A 97 -3.90 -22.75 0.48
C GLU A 97 -4.78 -21.80 1.31
N GLU A 98 -4.44 -20.53 1.32
CA GLU A 98 -5.27 -19.50 1.94
C GLU A 98 -6.52 -19.25 1.09
N ARG A 99 -7.67 -19.17 1.77
CA ARG A 99 -8.94 -18.87 1.11
C ARG A 99 -9.12 -17.37 1.01
N ARG A 100 -9.14 -16.86 -0.22
CA ARG A 100 -9.46 -15.47 -0.49
C ARG A 100 -10.91 -15.15 -0.16
N LEU A 101 -11.15 -14.12 0.64
CA LEU A 101 -12.45 -13.51 0.83
C LEU A 101 -12.60 -12.35 -0.16
N THR A 102 -13.71 -12.30 -0.87
CA THR A 102 -14.00 -11.24 -1.84
C THR A 102 -15.41 -10.73 -1.66
N ARG A 103 -15.61 -9.44 -1.91
CA ARG A 103 -16.95 -8.85 -1.94
C ARG A 103 -17.83 -9.49 -3.01
N TYR A 104 -17.24 -9.76 -4.16
CA TYR A 104 -17.93 -10.41 -5.26
C TYR A 104 -17.99 -11.92 -5.04
N GLN A 105 -19.20 -12.43 -4.89
CA GLN A 105 -19.43 -13.87 -4.85
C GLN A 105 -19.69 -14.32 -6.29
N PHE A 106 -18.82 -15.17 -6.85
CA PHE A 106 -18.98 -15.69 -8.20
C PHE A 106 -20.33 -16.40 -8.34
N PRO A 107 -21.26 -15.91 -9.17
CA PRO A 107 -22.51 -16.62 -9.41
C PRO A 107 -22.20 -17.94 -10.12
N GLY A 108 -22.77 -19.03 -9.64
CA GLY A 108 -22.73 -20.29 -10.36
C GLY A 108 -23.31 -20.11 -11.78
N THR A 109 -22.48 -20.25 -12.80
CA THR A 109 -22.79 -20.37 -14.25
C THR A 109 -23.98 -19.57 -14.82
N GLY A 110 -24.12 -18.29 -14.53
CA GLY A 110 -25.04 -17.37 -15.18
C GLY A 110 -24.36 -16.63 -16.34
N ALA A 111 -25.05 -16.45 -17.46
CA ALA A 111 -24.52 -15.71 -18.61
C ALA A 111 -24.15 -14.27 -18.25
N LEU A 112 -22.94 -13.86 -18.63
CA LEU A 112 -22.43 -12.50 -18.45
C LEU A 112 -23.28 -11.47 -19.21
N PRO A 113 -23.54 -10.27 -18.63
CA PRO A 113 -23.94 -9.13 -19.44
C PRO A 113 -22.80 -8.80 -20.40
N SER A 114 -23.09 -8.64 -21.67
CA SER A 114 -22.12 -8.18 -22.65
C SER A 114 -21.71 -6.74 -22.32
N ALA A 115 -20.44 -6.51 -22.03
CA ALA A 115 -19.90 -5.17 -21.85
C ALA A 115 -20.10 -4.33 -23.12
N PRO A 116 -20.46 -3.05 -23.03
CA PRO A 116 -20.48 -2.17 -24.17
C PRO A 116 -19.08 -2.04 -24.76
N ASP A 117 -19.00 -2.14 -26.07
CA ASP A 117 -17.78 -2.07 -26.87
C ASP A 117 -17.11 -0.69 -26.70
N SER A 118 -16.09 -0.61 -25.87
CA SER A 118 -15.33 0.63 -25.63
C SER A 118 -14.17 0.77 -26.63
N SER A 119 -14.49 0.77 -27.90
CA SER A 119 -13.53 1.00 -28.99
C SER A 119 -13.23 2.49 -29.20
N LEU A 120 -12.77 3.19 -28.17
CA LEU A 120 -12.13 4.49 -28.36
C LEU A 120 -10.61 4.29 -28.48
N PRO A 121 -10.00 4.56 -29.64
CA PRO A 121 -8.57 4.38 -29.81
C PRO A 121 -7.83 5.41 -28.95
N ARG A 122 -7.02 4.93 -28.00
CA ARG A 122 -6.09 5.74 -27.19
C ARG A 122 -4.93 6.25 -28.06
N VAL A 123 -5.16 7.25 -28.89
CA VAL A 123 -4.16 7.84 -29.81
C VAL A 123 -3.03 8.57 -29.06
N LYS A 124 -3.15 8.83 -27.77
CA LYS A 124 -2.18 9.62 -27.03
C LYS A 124 -0.86 8.91 -26.64
N SER A 125 -0.78 7.58 -26.73
CA SER A 125 0.41 6.85 -26.28
C SER A 125 1.50 6.71 -27.36
N LEU A 126 1.15 6.80 -28.64
CA LEU A 126 2.08 6.57 -29.75
C LEU A 126 3.12 7.68 -29.96
N ILE A 127 2.85 8.91 -29.52
CA ILE A 127 3.77 10.05 -29.69
C ILE A 127 4.77 10.18 -28.52
N LYS A 128 4.43 9.68 -27.34
CA LYS A 128 5.30 9.76 -26.14
C LYS A 128 6.56 8.88 -26.22
N GLY A 129 6.57 7.81 -27.01
CA GLY A 129 7.73 6.92 -27.15
C GLY A 129 8.93 7.51 -27.90
N LEU A 130 8.79 8.69 -28.53
CA LEU A 130 9.85 9.31 -29.34
C LEU A 130 10.80 10.24 -28.56
N PHE A 131 10.48 10.57 -27.32
CA PHE A 131 11.28 11.47 -26.48
C PHE A 131 11.47 10.84 -25.07
N ARG A 132 12.08 9.65 -25.00
CA ARG A 132 12.58 9.15 -23.72
C ARG A 132 13.81 9.97 -23.31
N PRO A 133 13.89 10.49 -22.07
CA PRO A 133 15.14 10.99 -21.52
C PRO A 133 16.21 9.89 -21.62
N LEU A 134 17.45 10.27 -21.84
CA LEU A 134 18.60 9.34 -21.94
C LEU A 134 18.95 8.64 -20.61
N GLY A 135 18.22 8.88 -19.51
CA GLY A 135 18.33 8.19 -18.23
C GLY A 135 17.21 7.16 -18.09
N GLY A 136 17.55 5.89 -17.88
CA GLY A 136 16.59 4.85 -17.47
C GLY A 136 16.56 4.72 -15.94
N MET A 137 15.57 3.97 -15.39
CA MET A 137 15.60 3.57 -13.98
C MET A 137 16.94 2.90 -13.69
N PRO A 138 17.70 3.35 -12.66
CA PRO A 138 18.98 2.74 -12.33
C PRO A 138 18.76 1.29 -11.87
N PRO A 139 19.78 0.42 -12.03
CA PRO A 139 19.73 -0.94 -11.48
C PRO A 139 19.66 -0.86 -9.94
N PRO A 140 19.22 -1.96 -9.28
CA PRO A 140 19.22 -2.01 -7.83
C PRO A 140 20.63 -1.83 -7.26
N LEU A 141 20.76 -1.07 -6.19
CA LEU A 141 22.01 -0.89 -5.44
C LEU A 141 22.34 -2.13 -4.61
N LEU A 142 21.31 -2.81 -4.16
CA LEU A 142 21.37 -4.02 -3.35
C LEU A 142 20.16 -4.89 -3.64
N THR A 143 20.35 -6.20 -3.69
CA THR A 143 19.24 -7.16 -3.54
C THR A 143 19.70 -8.31 -2.67
N PHE A 144 18.80 -8.88 -1.88
CA PHE A 144 19.05 -10.07 -1.10
C PHE A 144 17.82 -10.96 -1.04
N GLU A 145 18.02 -12.23 -0.71
CA GLU A 145 16.97 -13.20 -0.49
C GLU A 145 16.24 -12.84 0.80
N GLY A 146 14.92 -12.68 0.72
CA GLY A 146 14.06 -12.55 1.87
C GLY A 146 13.64 -13.91 2.40
N GLY A 147 12.34 -14.11 2.60
CA GLY A 147 11.79 -15.39 3.03
C GLY A 147 11.70 -16.43 1.93
N ALA A 148 11.55 -17.69 2.36
CA ALA A 148 11.26 -18.82 1.48
C ALA A 148 10.23 -19.75 2.15
N ALA A 149 9.36 -20.35 1.36
CA ALA A 149 8.32 -21.25 1.84
C ALA A 149 8.82 -22.33 2.79
N ALA A 150 9.97 -22.94 2.47
CA ALA A 150 10.56 -23.99 3.29
C ALA A 150 10.98 -23.53 4.71
N GLN A 151 11.12 -22.23 4.94
CA GLN A 151 11.59 -21.67 6.20
C GLN A 151 10.48 -20.96 6.98
N PHE A 152 9.53 -20.32 6.29
CA PHE A 152 8.49 -19.50 6.91
C PHE A 152 7.18 -20.24 7.05
N CYS A 153 6.61 -20.75 5.97
CA CYS A 153 5.42 -21.60 6.00
C CYS A 153 5.27 -22.40 4.71
N ALA A 154 4.72 -23.60 4.79
CA ALA A 154 4.28 -24.37 3.62
C ALA A 154 2.90 -23.88 3.16
N CYS A 155 2.76 -22.59 2.92
CA CYS A 155 1.52 -21.88 2.57
C CYS A 155 1.63 -21.17 1.22
N ALA A 156 0.51 -20.78 0.65
CA ALA A 156 0.39 -19.86 -0.46
C ALA A 156 -0.91 -19.05 -0.31
N PRO A 157 -0.81 -17.75 -0.53
CA PRO A 157 0.34 -16.95 -0.94
C PRO A 157 1.27 -16.57 0.23
N PRO A 158 2.45 -15.95 -0.03
CA PRO A 158 3.32 -15.43 1.03
C PRO A 158 2.84 -14.11 1.65
N ASP A 159 2.07 -13.32 0.94
CA ASP A 159 1.62 -11.98 1.35
C ASP A 159 2.75 -11.12 1.92
N THR A 160 3.74 -10.92 1.07
CA THR A 160 5.00 -10.27 1.44
C THR A 160 4.78 -8.79 1.72
N ASP A 161 5.04 -8.38 2.95
CA ASP A 161 5.16 -6.99 3.36
C ASP A 161 6.53 -6.72 3.98
N GLY A 162 6.97 -5.46 3.99
CA GLY A 162 8.25 -5.13 4.57
C GLY A 162 8.48 -3.65 4.70
N ASP A 163 9.16 -3.25 5.77
CA ASP A 163 9.54 -1.85 5.98
C ASP A 163 10.99 -1.72 6.43
N VAL A 164 11.56 -0.53 6.20
CA VAL A 164 12.95 -0.21 6.52
C VAL A 164 13.03 0.86 7.59
N GLY A 165 13.84 0.61 8.61
CA GLY A 165 14.24 1.58 9.62
C GLY A 165 15.68 2.04 9.44
N PRO A 166 16.24 2.79 10.39
CA PRO A 166 17.61 3.27 10.30
C PRO A 166 18.67 2.15 10.18
N ASN A 167 18.48 1.04 10.87
CA ASN A 167 19.46 -0.05 10.97
C ASN A 167 18.96 -1.41 10.49
N HIS A 168 17.65 -1.58 10.35
CA HIS A 168 17.01 -2.85 10.08
C HIS A 168 16.06 -2.77 8.89
N TYR A 169 15.85 -3.90 8.25
CA TYR A 169 14.72 -4.20 7.40
C TYR A 169 13.92 -5.32 8.07
N VAL A 170 12.62 -5.15 8.22
CA VAL A 170 11.74 -6.19 8.74
C VAL A 170 10.84 -6.65 7.60
N GLU A 171 10.84 -7.94 7.33
CA GLU A 171 9.95 -8.58 6.38
C GLU A 171 8.94 -9.43 7.12
N THR A 172 7.67 -9.23 6.81
CA THR A 172 6.57 -10.06 7.25
C THR A 172 6.04 -10.88 6.09
N ILE A 173 5.75 -12.13 6.38
CA ILE A 173 5.22 -13.12 5.44
C ILE A 173 4.15 -13.88 6.21
N ASN A 174 3.15 -14.42 5.54
CA ASN A 174 2.14 -15.26 6.18
C ASN A 174 2.81 -16.25 7.16
N ASN A 175 2.33 -16.23 8.39
CA ASN A 175 2.70 -17.05 9.54
C ASN A 175 4.06 -16.74 10.22
N ALA A 176 4.95 -15.93 9.64
CA ALA A 176 6.23 -15.61 10.26
C ALA A 176 6.84 -14.29 9.73
N PHE A 177 7.79 -13.76 10.48
CA PHE A 177 8.56 -12.59 10.06
C PHE A 177 10.05 -12.78 10.34
N ALA A 178 10.88 -11.97 9.68
CA ALA A 178 12.31 -11.93 9.92
C ALA A 178 12.84 -10.49 9.95
N VAL A 179 13.92 -10.31 10.69
CA VAL A 179 14.64 -9.04 10.80
C VAL A 179 16.01 -9.20 10.14
N TYR A 180 16.30 -8.29 9.22
CA TYR A 180 17.58 -8.22 8.51
C TYR A 180 18.31 -6.92 8.84
N ASN A 181 19.63 -6.92 8.73
CA ASN A 181 20.36 -5.67 8.61
C ASN A 181 20.20 -5.09 7.19
N LYS A 182 20.60 -3.85 7.00
CA LYS A 182 20.45 -3.16 5.68
C LYS A 182 21.41 -3.67 4.59
N THR A 183 22.17 -4.72 4.86
CA THR A 183 22.99 -5.45 3.86
C THR A 183 22.43 -6.83 3.53
N GLY A 184 21.27 -7.21 4.11
CA GLY A 184 20.56 -8.45 3.82
C GLY A 184 20.97 -9.63 4.70
N THR A 185 21.76 -9.42 5.77
CA THR A 185 22.04 -10.49 6.73
C THR A 185 20.85 -10.61 7.71
N MET A 186 20.26 -11.79 7.80
CA MET A 186 19.22 -12.10 8.78
C MET A 186 19.81 -12.02 10.18
N LEU A 187 19.20 -11.18 11.03
CA LEU A 187 19.60 -10.97 12.43
C LEU A 187 18.74 -11.78 13.41
N ALA A 188 17.44 -11.95 13.08
CA ALA A 188 16.51 -12.78 13.83
C ALA A 188 15.42 -13.33 12.90
N GLY A 189 14.89 -14.49 13.22
CA GLY A 189 13.81 -15.14 12.48
C GLY A 189 14.23 -16.41 11.74
N PRO A 190 13.29 -17.06 10.99
CA PRO A 190 11.89 -16.70 11.01
C PRO A 190 11.26 -16.89 12.39
N THR A 191 10.54 -15.85 12.85
CA THR A 191 9.80 -15.86 14.13
C THR A 191 8.31 -15.95 13.81
N THR A 192 7.61 -16.92 14.37
CA THR A 192 6.17 -17.09 14.14
C THR A 192 5.35 -16.12 15.01
N TYR A 193 4.19 -15.66 14.51
CA TYR A 193 3.40 -14.66 15.23
C TYR A 193 2.80 -15.23 16.52
N ASN A 194 2.35 -16.49 16.55
CA ASN A 194 1.91 -17.14 17.77
C ASN A 194 3.02 -17.27 18.83
N SER A 195 4.29 -17.28 18.41
CA SER A 195 5.44 -17.21 19.32
C SER A 195 5.64 -15.79 19.87
N LEU A 196 5.54 -14.77 19.01
CA LEU A 196 5.62 -13.36 19.42
C LEU A 196 4.49 -12.99 20.39
N PHE A 197 3.25 -13.40 20.07
CA PHE A 197 2.04 -13.05 20.83
C PHE A 197 1.70 -14.03 21.96
N ALA A 198 2.49 -15.08 22.20
CA ALA A 198 2.26 -16.05 23.27
C ALA A 198 1.96 -15.43 24.66
N PRO A 199 2.56 -14.29 25.05
CA PRO A 199 2.25 -13.64 26.33
C PRO A 199 0.85 -13.02 26.44
N LEU A 200 0.10 -12.83 25.34
CA LEU A 200 -1.27 -12.30 25.35
C LEU A 200 -2.29 -13.34 25.83
N VAL A 201 -2.07 -13.85 27.03
CA VAL A 201 -2.90 -14.91 27.64
C VAL A 201 -4.36 -14.49 27.75
N GLY A 202 -5.26 -15.41 27.38
CA GLY A 202 -6.71 -15.19 27.41
C GLY A 202 -7.28 -14.51 26.15
N THR A 203 -6.46 -14.33 25.15
CA THR A 203 -6.88 -13.89 23.81
C THR A 203 -6.53 -14.96 22.76
N PRO A 204 -7.20 -14.97 21.59
CA PRO A 204 -6.80 -15.84 20.49
C PRO A 204 -5.36 -15.58 20.00
N CYS A 205 -4.83 -14.37 20.14
CA CYS A 205 -3.47 -14.01 19.76
C CYS A 205 -2.39 -14.89 20.42
N GLN A 206 -2.71 -15.47 21.60
CA GLN A 206 -1.76 -16.28 22.34
C GLN A 206 -1.22 -17.48 21.56
N ASN A 207 -2.05 -18.08 20.71
CA ASN A 207 -1.72 -19.36 20.07
C ASN A 207 -2.22 -19.49 18.62
N GLN A 208 -2.82 -18.45 18.08
CA GLN A 208 -3.28 -18.42 16.69
C GLN A 208 -2.26 -17.71 15.82
N ASN A 209 -2.26 -18.04 14.52
CA ASN A 209 -1.35 -17.48 13.52
C ASN A 209 -1.97 -17.73 12.15
N HIS A 210 -2.72 -16.75 11.62
CA HIS A 210 -3.55 -16.95 10.43
C HIS A 210 -3.13 -16.09 9.24
N GLY A 211 -2.08 -15.27 9.38
CA GLY A 211 -1.54 -14.52 8.27
C GLY A 211 -2.07 -13.10 8.14
N ASP A 212 -2.12 -12.60 6.92
CA ASP A 212 -2.33 -11.20 6.59
C ASP A 212 -1.48 -10.25 7.45
N PRO A 213 -0.18 -10.51 7.56
CA PRO A 213 0.67 -9.71 8.42
C PRO A 213 0.89 -8.33 7.82
N PHE A 214 1.21 -7.39 8.69
CA PHE A 214 1.61 -6.05 8.30
C PHE A 214 2.79 -5.59 9.15
N VAL A 215 3.75 -4.90 8.54
CA VAL A 215 4.82 -4.22 9.26
C VAL A 215 4.88 -2.75 8.88
N LEU A 216 5.11 -1.92 9.90
CA LEU A 216 5.27 -0.48 9.73
C LEU A 216 6.40 0.00 10.64
N TYR A 217 7.33 0.76 10.07
CA TYR A 217 8.30 1.51 10.85
C TYR A 217 7.77 2.91 11.13
N ASP A 218 7.45 3.16 12.38
CA ASP A 218 7.07 4.47 12.89
C ASP A 218 8.29 5.37 13.01
N HIS A 219 8.59 6.10 11.94
CA HIS A 219 9.76 6.96 11.86
C HIS A 219 9.69 8.18 12.80
N MET A 220 8.50 8.55 13.29
CA MET A 220 8.34 9.65 14.25
C MET A 220 8.71 9.24 15.67
N ALA A 221 8.55 7.96 16.01
CA ALA A 221 8.86 7.41 17.32
C ALA A 221 10.13 6.56 17.34
N ASP A 222 10.66 6.21 16.16
CA ASP A 222 11.74 5.21 16.00
C ASP A 222 11.31 3.86 16.60
N ARG A 223 10.18 3.33 16.13
CA ARG A 223 9.56 2.09 16.62
C ARG A 223 9.03 1.25 15.46
N TRP A 224 8.93 -0.03 15.72
CA TRP A 224 8.33 -1.00 14.80
C TRP A 224 6.95 -1.40 15.25
N VAL A 225 6.04 -1.56 14.31
CA VAL A 225 4.70 -2.11 14.50
C VAL A 225 4.57 -3.34 13.62
N ILE A 226 4.14 -4.47 14.22
CA ILE A 226 3.86 -5.73 13.50
C ILE A 226 2.46 -6.16 13.88
N SER A 227 1.70 -6.68 12.93
CA SER A 227 0.38 -7.25 13.20
C SER A 227 0.15 -8.57 12.48
N ASP A 228 -0.80 -9.36 13.00
CA ASP A 228 -1.22 -10.66 12.49
C ASP A 228 -2.68 -10.93 12.89
N PHE A 229 -3.36 -11.82 12.18
CA PHE A 229 -4.71 -12.28 12.53
C PHE A 229 -4.71 -13.35 13.63
N ALA A 230 -5.80 -13.41 14.39
CA ALA A 230 -6.11 -14.55 15.25
C ALA A 230 -7.57 -14.98 15.08
N PHE A 231 -7.77 -16.13 14.47
CA PHE A 231 -9.07 -16.66 14.08
C PHE A 231 -9.34 -18.03 14.74
N PRO A 232 -9.90 -18.07 15.95
CA PRO A 232 -10.20 -19.34 16.60
C PRO A 232 -11.12 -20.18 15.72
N GLY A 233 -10.67 -21.39 15.35
CA GLY A 233 -11.44 -22.32 14.50
C GLY A 233 -11.36 -22.03 12.99
N GLY A 234 -10.51 -21.11 12.54
CA GLY A 234 -10.28 -20.84 11.11
C GLY A 234 -11.42 -20.13 10.40
N ILE A 235 -11.36 -20.09 9.04
CA ILE A 235 -12.41 -19.57 8.15
C ILE A 235 -12.82 -20.69 7.18
N PRO A 236 -14.15 -21.01 7.02
CA PRO A 236 -15.31 -20.44 7.75
C PRO A 236 -15.28 -20.76 9.24
N GLY A 237 -15.69 -19.81 10.07
CA GLY A 237 -15.67 -19.95 11.53
C GLY A 237 -16.60 -18.96 12.22
N SER A 238 -16.78 -19.12 13.52
CA SER A 238 -17.73 -18.31 14.31
C SER A 238 -17.05 -17.26 15.20
N GLY A 239 -15.74 -17.11 15.11
CA GLY A 239 -15.00 -16.11 15.88
C GLY A 239 -14.92 -16.38 17.39
N PRO A 240 -14.63 -15.37 18.22
CA PRO A 240 -14.37 -13.98 17.84
C PRO A 240 -13.06 -13.80 17.10
N PHE A 241 -13.02 -12.89 16.12
CA PHE A 241 -11.87 -12.62 15.28
C PHE A 241 -11.10 -11.40 15.80
N TRP A 242 -9.76 -11.49 15.79
CA TRP A 242 -8.90 -10.52 16.44
C TRP A 242 -7.76 -10.05 15.55
N GLN A 243 -7.32 -8.81 15.75
CA GLN A 243 -6.04 -8.29 15.30
C GLN A 243 -5.06 -8.29 16.48
N CYS A 244 -3.93 -8.96 16.31
CA CYS A 244 -2.82 -8.97 17.25
C CYS A 244 -1.80 -7.93 16.79
N ILE A 245 -1.37 -7.03 17.69
CA ILE A 245 -0.52 -5.91 17.34
C ILE A 245 0.66 -5.86 18.32
N ALA A 246 1.87 -5.77 17.80
CA ALA A 246 3.09 -5.60 18.57
C ALA A 246 3.74 -4.27 18.24
N VAL A 247 4.15 -3.50 19.25
CA VAL A 247 4.91 -2.24 19.12
C VAL A 247 6.24 -2.42 19.82
N SER A 248 7.36 -2.18 19.12
CA SER A 248 8.68 -2.35 19.73
C SER A 248 8.91 -1.34 20.85
N GLN A 249 9.54 -1.77 21.95
CA GLN A 249 9.84 -0.90 23.09
C GLN A 249 11.00 0.07 22.80
N THR A 250 11.87 -0.29 21.86
CA THR A 250 13.06 0.47 21.45
C THR A 250 13.21 0.47 19.93
N PRO A 251 14.15 1.23 19.36
CA PRO A 251 14.49 1.18 17.94
C PRO A 251 15.01 -0.19 17.44
N ASP A 252 15.54 -1.02 18.36
CA ASP A 252 16.03 -2.36 18.04
C ASP A 252 14.88 -3.38 18.10
N PRO A 253 14.41 -3.89 16.97
CA PRO A 253 13.32 -4.87 16.95
C PRO A 253 13.77 -6.26 17.42
N VAL A 254 15.07 -6.55 17.47
CA VAL A 254 15.61 -7.87 17.80
C VAL A 254 15.70 -8.07 19.31
N ALA A 255 16.40 -7.18 20.00
CA ALA A 255 16.71 -7.32 21.43
C ALA A 255 15.97 -6.30 22.31
N GLY A 256 15.29 -5.31 21.69
CA GLY A 256 14.69 -4.19 22.39
C GLY A 256 13.39 -4.48 23.14
N GLY A 257 12.77 -5.64 22.90
CA GLY A 257 11.49 -6.03 23.49
C GLY A 257 10.28 -5.41 22.79
N TRP A 258 9.07 -5.89 23.14
CA TRP A 258 7.81 -5.51 22.51
C TRP A 258 6.71 -5.25 23.53
N PHE A 259 5.80 -4.35 23.21
CA PHE A 259 4.48 -4.20 23.82
C PHE A 259 3.47 -4.91 22.93
N LEU A 260 2.68 -5.82 23.49
CA LEU A 260 1.72 -6.64 22.78
C LEU A 260 0.29 -6.22 23.10
N TYR A 261 -0.54 -6.15 22.08
CA TYR A 261 -1.94 -5.74 22.16
C TYR A 261 -2.81 -6.70 21.36
N GLY A 262 -4.05 -6.89 21.82
CA GLY A 262 -5.09 -7.62 21.08
C GLY A 262 -6.34 -6.76 20.94
N LEU A 263 -6.93 -6.75 19.75
CA LEU A 263 -8.15 -6.01 19.45
C LEU A 263 -9.13 -6.91 18.69
N GLN A 264 -10.35 -7.05 19.20
CA GLN A 264 -11.42 -7.76 18.49
C GLN A 264 -11.92 -6.90 17.33
N HIS A 265 -12.09 -7.50 16.13
CA HIS A 265 -12.49 -6.76 14.93
C HIS A 265 -13.87 -6.12 15.08
N GLU A 266 -14.89 -6.89 15.46
CA GLU A 266 -16.25 -6.40 15.58
C GLU A 266 -16.96 -7.04 16.81
N PRO A 267 -16.84 -6.42 18.00
CA PRO A 267 -17.44 -6.98 19.20
C PRO A 267 -18.96 -7.09 19.19
N ALA A 268 -19.66 -6.21 18.46
CA ALA A 268 -21.11 -6.27 18.32
C ALA A 268 -21.59 -7.45 17.45
N HIS A 269 -20.73 -7.90 16.52
CA HIS A 269 -20.97 -9.04 15.64
C HIS A 269 -19.75 -9.97 15.69
N PRO A 270 -19.56 -10.75 16.76
CA PRO A 270 -18.34 -11.52 16.98
C PRO A 270 -18.08 -12.60 15.91
N THR A 271 -19.09 -12.94 15.10
CA THR A 271 -18.94 -13.82 13.95
C THR A 271 -18.37 -13.14 12.71
N TRP A 272 -18.20 -11.81 12.71
CA TRP A 272 -17.65 -11.11 11.56
C TRP A 272 -16.14 -11.10 11.59
N VAL A 273 -15.54 -11.67 10.56
CA VAL A 273 -14.09 -11.64 10.33
C VAL A 273 -13.70 -10.35 9.65
N GLY A 274 -12.67 -9.69 10.14
CA GLY A 274 -12.02 -8.58 9.47
C GLY A 274 -10.86 -9.11 8.62
N ASP A 275 -10.97 -9.00 7.31
CA ASP A 275 -10.02 -9.49 6.32
C ASP A 275 -9.26 -8.34 5.67
N TYR A 276 -8.08 -8.60 5.12
CA TYR A 276 -7.27 -7.63 4.40
C TYR A 276 -6.93 -6.38 5.23
N PRO A 277 -6.27 -6.50 6.40
CA PRO A 277 -5.90 -5.36 7.23
C PRO A 277 -4.85 -4.50 6.52
N LYS A 278 -5.02 -3.17 6.55
CA LYS A 278 -4.05 -2.23 6.00
C LYS A 278 -3.77 -1.12 6.99
N PHE A 279 -2.53 -1.04 7.44
CA PHE A 279 -2.09 -0.09 8.46
C PHE A 279 -1.46 1.16 7.85
N ALA A 280 -1.60 2.28 8.55
CA ALA A 280 -1.03 3.56 8.20
C ALA A 280 -0.63 4.34 9.46
N LEU A 281 0.39 5.19 9.32
CA LEU A 281 0.85 6.11 10.35
C LEU A 281 0.36 7.51 10.03
N TRP A 282 -0.30 8.15 10.99
CA TRP A 282 -0.78 9.52 10.87
C TRP A 282 -0.36 10.38 12.07
N ASN A 283 0.04 11.63 11.78
CA ASN A 283 0.58 12.55 12.80
C ASN A 283 -0.50 13.20 13.68
N ASN A 284 -1.76 13.11 13.31
CA ASN A 284 -2.88 13.68 14.06
C ASN A 284 -3.76 12.57 14.67
N PRO A 285 -4.50 12.85 15.79
CA PRO A 285 -4.54 14.13 16.50
C PRO A 285 -3.23 14.43 17.25
N GLN A 286 -2.92 15.72 17.38
CA GLN A 286 -1.80 16.15 18.19
C GLN A 286 -2.22 16.39 19.65
N PRO A 287 -1.34 16.07 20.67
CA PRO A 287 -0.08 15.33 20.48
C PRO A 287 -0.29 13.82 20.37
N GLY A 288 0.61 13.13 19.69
CA GLY A 288 0.70 11.67 19.71
C GLY A 288 0.43 10.99 18.37
N GLY A 289 -0.54 11.46 17.60
CA GLY A 289 -0.96 10.83 16.35
C GLY A 289 -1.74 9.52 16.54
N ALA A 290 -2.01 8.83 15.44
CA ALA A 290 -2.71 7.56 15.43
C ALA A 290 -2.03 6.54 14.52
N TYR A 291 -2.19 5.25 14.83
CA TYR A 291 -2.09 4.20 13.83
C TYR A 291 -3.50 3.93 13.33
N HIS A 292 -3.70 4.10 12.03
CA HIS A 292 -4.96 3.75 11.39
C HIS A 292 -4.88 2.39 10.75
N PHE A 293 -5.96 1.63 10.79
CA PHE A 293 -6.09 0.46 9.95
C PHE A 293 -7.53 0.22 9.53
N THR A 294 -7.70 -0.56 8.48
CA THR A 294 -9.01 -0.90 7.91
C THR A 294 -9.08 -2.40 7.67
N VAL A 295 -10.29 -2.95 7.75
CA VAL A 295 -10.57 -4.35 7.40
C VAL A 295 -11.88 -4.44 6.62
N ASN A 296 -11.95 -5.39 5.71
CA ASN A 296 -13.21 -5.82 5.11
C ASN A 296 -13.93 -6.77 6.06
N LEU A 297 -15.20 -6.53 6.34
CA LEU A 297 -15.98 -7.40 7.21
C LEU A 297 -16.73 -8.45 6.39
N PHE A 298 -16.58 -9.71 6.79
CA PHE A 298 -17.32 -10.83 6.24
C PHE A 298 -17.97 -11.62 7.38
N ASP A 299 -19.17 -12.11 7.18
CA ASP A 299 -19.78 -13.05 8.13
C ASP A 299 -19.02 -14.38 8.08
N GLY A 300 -18.35 -14.75 9.15
CA GLY A 300 -17.47 -15.91 9.19
C GLY A 300 -18.13 -17.24 8.76
N PRO A 301 -19.36 -17.56 9.18
CA PRO A 301 -20.06 -18.77 8.74
C PRO A 301 -20.42 -18.78 7.25
N THR A 302 -20.87 -17.68 6.68
CA THR A 302 -21.40 -17.60 5.31
C THR A 302 -20.44 -16.98 4.31
N LEU A 303 -19.41 -16.27 4.79
CA LEU A 303 -18.44 -15.48 4.04
C LEU A 303 -19.09 -14.34 3.23
N ALA A 304 -20.30 -13.94 3.59
CA ALA A 304 -20.98 -12.81 2.99
C ALA A 304 -20.35 -11.50 3.46
N PHE A 305 -20.07 -10.59 2.50
CA PHE A 305 -19.53 -9.26 2.79
C PHE A 305 -20.54 -8.43 3.60
N GLN A 306 -20.08 -7.78 4.67
CA GLN A 306 -20.91 -7.02 5.62
C GLN A 306 -20.62 -5.51 5.60
N GLY A 307 -19.49 -5.10 5.05
CA GLY A 307 -19.05 -3.71 5.05
C GLY A 307 -17.56 -3.58 5.29
N VAL A 308 -17.12 -2.38 5.63
CA VAL A 308 -15.72 -2.07 5.96
C VAL A 308 -15.66 -1.48 7.35
N ARG A 309 -14.68 -1.91 8.16
CA ARG A 309 -14.42 -1.29 9.45
C ARG A 309 -13.10 -0.55 9.42
N THR A 310 -13.11 0.66 9.98
CA THR A 310 -11.92 1.52 10.09
C THR A 310 -11.62 1.77 11.56
N PHE A 311 -10.34 1.84 11.86
CA PHE A 311 -9.86 2.03 13.22
C PHE A 311 -8.81 3.14 13.27
N ALA A 312 -8.85 3.94 14.33
CA ALA A 312 -7.76 4.79 14.77
C ALA A 312 -7.33 4.32 16.16
N LEU A 313 -6.07 3.92 16.29
CA LEU A 313 -5.48 3.43 17.54
C LEU A 313 -4.74 4.57 18.24
N ASP A 314 -4.91 4.71 19.55
CA ASP A 314 -4.17 5.68 20.37
C ASP A 314 -2.67 5.32 20.39
N ARG A 315 -1.94 5.86 19.40
CA ARG A 315 -0.52 5.64 19.21
C ARG A 315 0.29 6.05 20.45
N ALA A 316 -0.06 7.19 21.09
CA ALA A 316 0.68 7.67 22.23
C ALA A 316 0.58 6.70 23.42
N ALA A 317 -0.61 6.18 23.71
CA ALA A 317 -0.82 5.18 24.76
C ALA A 317 -0.15 3.85 24.43
N MET A 318 -0.16 3.43 23.17
CA MET A 318 0.53 2.20 22.73
C MET A 318 2.04 2.32 22.87
N LEU A 319 2.63 3.43 22.45
CA LEU A 319 4.07 3.68 22.59
C LEU A 319 4.53 3.78 24.07
N ALA A 320 3.69 4.35 24.92
CA ALA A 320 3.98 4.45 26.35
C ALA A 320 4.06 3.08 27.04
N GLY A 321 3.26 2.11 26.61
CA GLY A 321 3.27 0.75 27.13
C GLY A 321 3.03 0.64 28.62
N THR A 322 2.29 1.59 29.21
CA THR A 322 2.03 1.66 30.64
C THR A 322 0.69 1.05 31.04
N GLY A 323 -0.22 0.91 30.08
CA GLY A 323 -1.60 0.50 30.34
C GLY A 323 -2.44 1.54 31.09
N THR A 324 -1.92 2.72 31.30
CA THR A 324 -2.61 3.84 31.95
C THR A 324 -2.26 5.14 31.22
N PRO A 325 -3.20 5.74 30.50
CA PRO A 325 -4.53 5.19 30.22
C PRO A 325 -4.47 3.86 29.44
N THR A 326 -5.53 3.06 29.53
CA THR A 326 -5.66 1.86 28.68
C THR A 326 -5.73 2.30 27.23
N PRO A 327 -4.91 1.75 26.31
CA PRO A 327 -4.96 2.13 24.92
C PRO A 327 -6.35 1.84 24.33
N THR A 328 -6.85 2.81 23.60
CA THR A 328 -8.17 2.75 22.98
C THR A 328 -8.06 2.76 21.47
N ALA A 329 -9.09 2.22 20.81
CA ALA A 329 -9.33 2.40 19.40
C ALA A 329 -10.69 3.11 19.22
N VAL A 330 -10.70 4.11 18.37
CA VAL A 330 -11.94 4.71 17.84
C VAL A 330 -12.23 4.04 16.51
N ALA A 331 -13.40 3.45 16.36
CA ALA A 331 -13.75 2.67 15.18
C ALA A 331 -15.12 3.06 14.62
N PHE A 332 -15.26 2.89 13.30
CA PHE A 332 -16.52 3.02 12.58
C PHE A 332 -16.72 1.82 11.66
N THR A 333 -17.93 1.26 11.69
CA THR A 333 -18.35 0.25 10.73
C THR A 333 -19.15 0.93 9.61
N VAL A 334 -18.58 0.95 8.40
CA VAL A 334 -19.25 1.46 7.21
C VAL A 334 -20.16 0.36 6.66
N PRO A 335 -21.48 0.49 6.79
CA PRO A 335 -22.42 -0.55 6.37
C PRO A 335 -22.49 -0.63 4.83
N LEU A 336 -23.12 -1.68 4.30
CA LEU A 336 -23.30 -1.88 2.86
C LEU A 336 -23.89 -0.65 2.15
N ALA A 337 -24.82 0.07 2.79
CA ALA A 337 -25.41 1.28 2.25
C ALA A 337 -24.40 2.44 2.11
N GLY A 338 -23.39 2.51 2.98
CA GLY A 338 -22.34 3.54 2.93
C GLY A 338 -21.14 3.16 2.08
N VAL A 339 -20.84 1.88 2.01
CA VAL A 339 -19.79 1.36 1.14
C VAL A 339 -20.19 1.46 -0.33
N GLY A 340 -21.49 1.34 -0.65
CA GLY A 340 -21.94 1.25 -2.04
C GLY A 340 -21.31 0.04 -2.73
N ASP A 341 -20.67 0.25 -3.86
CA ASP A 341 -19.97 -0.81 -4.60
C ASP A 341 -18.48 -0.94 -4.22
N SER A 342 -17.92 -0.01 -3.42
CA SER A 342 -16.51 -0.05 -3.00
C SER A 342 -16.25 -0.93 -1.80
N TYR A 343 -14.99 -1.34 -1.62
CA TYR A 343 -14.48 -1.99 -0.43
C TYR A 343 -12.95 -1.85 -0.36
N SER A 344 -12.31 -2.43 0.67
CA SER A 344 -10.86 -2.33 0.86
C SER A 344 -10.40 -0.87 0.91
N PHE A 345 -10.87 -0.13 1.90
CA PHE A 345 -10.39 1.22 2.13
C PHE A 345 -8.93 1.19 2.55
N VAL A 346 -8.12 2.09 2.01
CA VAL A 346 -6.71 2.21 2.37
C VAL A 346 -6.49 3.61 2.96
N ALA A 347 -6.03 3.64 4.20
CA ALA A 347 -5.66 4.87 4.90
C ALA A 347 -4.33 5.42 4.38
N ALA A 348 -4.17 6.72 4.39
CA ALA A 348 -2.98 7.39 3.92
C ALA A 348 -1.82 7.24 4.91
N ASN A 349 -0.67 6.78 4.44
CA ASN A 349 0.53 6.59 5.24
C ASN A 349 1.50 7.75 5.08
N PHE A 350 1.83 8.41 6.19
CA PHE A 350 2.86 9.44 6.23
C PHE A 350 4.25 8.80 6.41
N ARG A 351 5.13 9.00 5.45
CA ARG A 351 6.48 8.42 5.48
C ARG A 351 7.61 9.43 5.27
N THR A 352 7.44 10.35 4.33
CA THR A 352 8.46 11.32 3.93
C THR A 352 7.89 12.71 3.73
N GLY A 353 8.75 13.73 3.75
CA GLY A 353 8.35 15.12 3.63
C GLY A 353 7.99 15.75 4.98
N ASP A 354 7.32 16.89 4.94
CA ASP A 354 6.82 17.55 6.12
C ASP A 354 5.61 16.78 6.69
N PRO A 355 5.41 16.77 8.02
CA PRO A 355 4.24 16.12 8.59
C PRO A 355 2.93 16.78 8.14
N PRO A 356 1.82 16.04 8.15
CA PRO A 356 0.50 16.63 7.98
C PRO A 356 0.30 17.82 8.92
N PRO A 357 -0.28 18.93 8.44
CA PRO A 357 -0.57 20.09 9.30
C PRO A 357 -1.41 19.69 10.51
N ALA A 358 -1.23 20.40 11.62
CA ALA A 358 -2.02 20.16 12.83
C ALA A 358 -3.52 20.22 12.53
N GLY A 359 -4.28 19.25 13.00
CA GLY A 359 -5.72 19.13 12.73
C GLY A 359 -6.08 18.62 11.32
N ARG A 360 -5.09 18.16 10.53
CA ARG A 360 -5.36 17.45 9.28
C ARG A 360 -5.91 16.07 9.58
N ASP A 361 -7.13 15.80 9.14
CA ASP A 361 -7.75 14.48 9.30
C ASP A 361 -7.07 13.42 8.42
N GLU A 362 -7.17 12.17 8.84
CA GLU A 362 -6.77 11.03 8.04
C GLU A 362 -7.62 10.92 6.78
N MET A 363 -7.04 10.44 5.69
CA MET A 363 -7.66 10.31 4.38
C MET A 363 -7.64 8.86 3.91
N LEU A 364 -8.80 8.33 3.54
CA LEU A 364 -8.94 6.97 3.05
C LEU A 364 -9.42 6.98 1.60
N LEU A 365 -8.86 6.08 0.78
CA LEU A 365 -9.24 5.89 -0.62
C LEU A 365 -9.78 4.48 -0.84
N ALA A 366 -10.72 4.35 -1.79
CA ALA A 366 -11.27 3.08 -2.26
C ALA A 366 -11.74 3.19 -3.72
N VAL A 367 -11.99 2.05 -4.36
CA VAL A 367 -12.63 1.93 -5.68
C VAL A 367 -13.75 0.91 -5.62
N ASP A 368 -14.67 0.96 -6.58
CA ASP A 368 -15.75 -0.04 -6.70
C ASP A 368 -15.20 -1.40 -7.13
N ALA A 369 -15.88 -2.47 -6.74
CA ALA A 369 -15.46 -3.86 -7.01
C ALA A 369 -16.62 -4.86 -7.13
N SER A 370 -17.81 -4.43 -7.53
CA SER A 370 -18.99 -5.31 -7.54
C SER A 370 -19.36 -5.85 -8.92
N ILE A 371 -18.93 -5.20 -10.00
CA ILE A 371 -19.34 -5.52 -11.37
C ILE A 371 -18.11 -5.81 -12.22
N PRO A 372 -17.81 -7.09 -12.53
CA PRO A 372 -16.69 -7.46 -13.37
C PRO A 372 -16.82 -6.88 -14.78
N GLY A 373 -15.74 -6.31 -15.31
CA GLY A 373 -15.71 -5.71 -16.65
C GLY A 373 -16.42 -4.37 -16.78
N ALA A 374 -16.98 -3.82 -15.70
CA ALA A 374 -17.53 -2.47 -15.74
C ALA A 374 -16.42 -1.44 -16.00
N THR A 375 -16.76 -0.41 -16.76
CA THR A 375 -15.90 0.77 -16.88
C THR A 375 -16.15 1.68 -15.69
N LEU A 376 -15.14 1.84 -14.85
CA LEU A 376 -15.17 2.69 -13.66
C LEU A 376 -14.48 4.02 -13.94
N THR A 377 -14.93 5.07 -13.26
CA THR A 377 -14.45 6.45 -13.47
C THR A 377 -14.21 7.21 -12.19
N GLN A 378 -14.25 6.54 -11.04
CA GLN A 378 -14.22 7.21 -9.74
C GLN A 378 -13.27 6.52 -8.76
N VAL A 379 -12.66 7.34 -7.91
CA VAL A 379 -12.01 6.95 -6.66
C VAL A 379 -12.79 7.61 -5.53
N HIS A 380 -13.23 6.83 -4.57
CA HIS A 380 -13.99 7.29 -3.41
C HIS A 380 -13.05 7.69 -2.29
N ALA A 381 -13.24 8.87 -1.73
CA ALA A 381 -12.38 9.42 -0.69
C ALA A 381 -13.17 9.79 0.57
N ARG A 382 -12.61 9.48 1.75
CA ARG A 382 -13.20 9.77 3.06
C ARG A 382 -12.20 10.45 3.97
N PHE A 383 -12.69 11.35 4.83
CA PHE A 383 -11.95 11.84 6.00
C PHE A 383 -12.27 10.99 7.21
N PHE A 384 -11.28 10.76 8.04
CA PHE A 384 -11.45 10.20 9.37
C PHE A 384 -10.87 11.19 10.39
N HIS A 385 -11.76 11.95 11.02
CA HIS A 385 -11.43 12.78 12.18
C HIS A 385 -11.46 11.93 13.44
N VAL A 386 -10.38 11.94 14.24
CA VAL A 386 -10.33 11.22 15.51
C VAL A 386 -10.01 12.15 16.67
N ASP A 387 -10.74 11.98 17.77
CA ASP A 387 -10.52 12.65 19.06
C ASP A 387 -10.47 11.59 20.17
N PHE A 388 -9.25 11.26 20.64
CA PHE A 388 -9.10 10.28 21.72
C PHE A 388 -9.49 10.81 23.10
N VAL A 389 -9.60 12.14 23.28
CA VAL A 389 -10.02 12.76 24.54
C VAL A 389 -11.53 12.73 24.66
N THR A 390 -12.22 13.04 23.59
CA THR A 390 -13.69 13.02 23.51
C THR A 390 -14.10 12.21 22.27
N PRO A 391 -14.06 10.88 22.32
CA PRO A 391 -14.27 10.03 21.14
C PRO A 391 -15.58 10.30 20.40
N ALA A 392 -16.62 10.77 21.10
CA ALA A 392 -17.87 11.17 20.49
C ALA A 392 -17.75 12.32 19.45
N ASN A 393 -16.64 13.07 19.47
CA ASN A 393 -16.36 14.09 18.45
C ASN A 393 -15.82 13.51 17.16
N SER A 394 -15.38 12.24 17.17
CA SER A 394 -14.81 11.59 15.98
C SER A 394 -15.84 11.39 14.88
N THR A 395 -15.41 11.52 13.63
CA THR A 395 -16.29 11.36 12.47
C THR A 395 -15.57 10.62 11.34
N LEU A 396 -16.33 9.86 10.55
CA LEU A 396 -15.86 9.19 9.33
C LEU A 396 -16.80 9.46 8.17
N GLY A 397 -16.29 9.91 7.03
CA GLY A 397 -17.14 10.16 5.86
C GLY A 397 -18.30 11.11 6.18
N VAL A 398 -19.45 10.92 5.54
CA VAL A 398 -20.64 11.78 5.65
C VAL A 398 -21.85 10.99 6.14
N GLY A 399 -22.52 11.53 7.16
CA GLY A 399 -23.76 11.01 7.72
C GLY A 399 -23.62 9.66 8.42
N ALA A 400 -24.74 9.08 8.83
CA ALA A 400 -24.79 7.84 9.58
C ALA A 400 -24.34 6.59 8.78
N ASN A 401 -24.31 6.68 7.47
CA ASN A 401 -23.83 5.61 6.61
C ASN A 401 -22.36 5.76 6.21
N HIS A 402 -21.68 6.83 6.67
CA HIS A 402 -20.27 7.10 6.38
C HIS A 402 -19.95 7.10 4.87
N THR A 403 -20.83 7.71 4.05
CA THR A 403 -20.63 7.82 2.60
C THR A 403 -19.39 8.64 2.26
N PRO A 404 -18.81 8.53 1.04
CA PRO A 404 -17.63 9.30 0.67
C PRO A 404 -17.82 10.81 0.85
N ASN A 405 -16.77 11.50 1.33
CA ASN A 405 -16.68 12.96 1.29
C ASN A 405 -16.46 13.49 -0.13
N ALA A 406 -15.87 12.67 -0.99
CA ALA A 406 -15.66 12.99 -2.39
C ALA A 406 -15.63 11.74 -3.26
N GLU A 407 -16.14 11.90 -4.49
CA GLU A 407 -16.01 10.99 -5.61
C GLU A 407 -15.09 11.66 -6.64
N ILE A 408 -13.82 11.26 -6.65
CA ILE A 408 -12.80 11.88 -7.50
C ILE A 408 -12.87 11.27 -8.89
N THR A 409 -13.20 12.07 -9.90
CA THR A 409 -13.28 11.59 -11.29
C THR A 409 -11.89 11.27 -11.83
N VAL A 410 -11.68 10.03 -12.28
CA VAL A 410 -10.43 9.55 -12.88
C VAL A 410 -10.65 9.16 -14.35
N ASN A 411 -9.56 8.93 -15.11
CA ASN A 411 -9.71 8.34 -16.44
C ASN A 411 -10.42 6.98 -16.35
N PRO A 412 -11.28 6.65 -17.28
CA PRO A 412 -11.98 5.37 -17.31
C PRO A 412 -10.98 4.19 -17.23
N PHE A 413 -11.28 3.23 -16.39
CA PHE A 413 -10.48 2.00 -16.23
C PHE A 413 -11.41 0.79 -16.10
N VAL A 414 -10.86 -0.39 -16.34
CA VAL A 414 -11.52 -1.67 -16.07
C VAL A 414 -10.63 -2.46 -15.12
N GLN A 415 -11.21 -2.99 -14.08
CA GLN A 415 -10.49 -3.79 -13.08
C GLN A 415 -10.07 -5.14 -13.67
N ALA A 416 -8.98 -5.69 -13.12
CA ALA A 416 -8.36 -6.89 -13.66
C ALA A 416 -8.93 -8.17 -13.02
N TRP A 417 -10.23 -8.37 -13.13
CA TRP A 417 -10.94 -9.60 -12.72
C TRP A 417 -12.19 -9.85 -13.57
N THR A 418 -12.67 -11.08 -13.60
CA THR A 418 -13.86 -11.47 -14.36
C THR A 418 -14.88 -12.10 -13.44
N ALA A 419 -16.11 -12.32 -13.92
CA ALA A 419 -17.14 -13.04 -13.16
C ALA A 419 -16.77 -14.52 -12.85
N ALA A 420 -15.70 -15.03 -13.44
CA ALA A 420 -15.27 -16.41 -13.25
C ALA A 420 -13.99 -16.53 -12.41
N THR A 421 -13.10 -15.54 -12.44
CA THR A 421 -11.80 -15.65 -11.81
C THR A 421 -11.07 -14.31 -11.66
N TYR A 422 -10.18 -14.24 -10.69
CA TYR A 422 -9.12 -13.24 -10.56
C TYR A 422 -7.81 -13.69 -11.21
N SER A 423 -7.65 -15.00 -11.51
CA SER A 423 -6.42 -15.57 -12.06
C SER A 423 -6.33 -15.34 -13.55
N LEU A 424 -5.73 -14.22 -13.95
CA LEU A 424 -5.67 -13.74 -15.34
C LEU A 424 -4.24 -13.67 -15.90
N VAL A 425 -3.20 -13.61 -15.06
CA VAL A 425 -1.80 -13.41 -15.49
C VAL A 425 -1.18 -14.72 -15.98
N PRO A 426 -0.77 -14.82 -17.25
CA PRO A 426 -0.10 -16.01 -17.78
C PRO A 426 1.34 -16.10 -17.28
N GLN A 427 1.87 -17.32 -17.23
CA GLN A 427 3.23 -17.64 -16.87
C GLN A 427 3.88 -18.51 -17.95
N GLN A 428 5.21 -18.42 -18.06
CA GLN A 428 5.98 -19.36 -18.88
C GLN A 428 5.94 -20.77 -18.28
N GLY A 429 5.80 -21.78 -19.13
CA GLY A 429 5.98 -23.19 -18.75
C GLY A 429 4.77 -23.86 -18.07
N THR A 430 3.66 -23.17 -17.92
CA THR A 430 2.39 -23.71 -17.38
C THR A 430 1.20 -23.05 -18.01
N THR A 431 0.02 -23.70 -17.91
CA THR A 431 -1.30 -23.10 -18.23
C THR A 431 -1.94 -22.41 -17.05
N ASP A 432 -1.43 -22.61 -15.83
CA ASP A 432 -1.94 -22.00 -14.62
C ASP A 432 -1.67 -20.49 -14.65
N LYS A 433 -2.64 -19.72 -14.25
CA LYS A 433 -2.59 -18.27 -14.27
C LYS A 433 -2.56 -17.72 -12.84
N LEU A 434 -1.92 -16.57 -12.66
CA LEU A 434 -1.79 -15.91 -11.37
C LEU A 434 -2.93 -14.93 -11.12
N ASP A 435 -3.31 -14.81 -9.86
CA ASP A 435 -4.27 -13.85 -9.33
C ASP A 435 -3.73 -12.43 -9.47
N THR A 436 -4.58 -11.52 -9.89
CA THR A 436 -4.24 -10.12 -10.14
C THR A 436 -4.44 -9.21 -8.95
N LEU A 437 -5.25 -9.62 -7.98
CA LEU A 437 -5.80 -8.76 -6.93
C LEU A 437 -6.36 -7.43 -7.47
N GLY A 438 -6.94 -7.46 -8.65
CA GLY A 438 -7.25 -6.28 -9.46
C GLY A 438 -8.62 -5.66 -9.18
N ASP A 439 -9.10 -5.68 -7.95
CA ASP A 439 -10.43 -5.19 -7.54
C ASP A 439 -10.37 -4.08 -6.48
N LYS A 440 -9.19 -3.55 -6.14
CA LYS A 440 -9.01 -2.61 -5.03
C LYS A 440 -7.79 -1.70 -5.22
N ILE A 441 -7.73 -0.63 -4.42
CA ILE A 441 -6.52 0.17 -4.23
C ILE A 441 -5.48 -0.67 -3.49
N MET A 442 -4.25 -0.64 -3.98
CA MET A 442 -3.12 -1.34 -3.36
C MET A 442 -2.47 -0.49 -2.27
N THR A 443 -1.88 -1.16 -1.29
CA THR A 443 -1.11 -0.50 -0.21
C THR A 443 0.30 -0.12 -0.68
N PRO A 444 0.87 0.97 -0.15
CA PRO A 444 0.22 2.01 0.64
C PRO A 444 -0.51 3.04 -0.23
N VAL A 445 -1.44 3.79 0.37
CA VAL A 445 -1.75 5.15 -0.09
C VAL A 445 -0.73 6.06 0.60
N VAL A 446 0.10 6.76 -0.17
CA VAL A 446 1.18 7.58 0.37
C VAL A 446 0.72 9.02 0.50
N TYR A 447 0.84 9.58 1.70
CA TYR A 447 0.73 11.03 1.90
C TYR A 447 2.10 11.67 1.84
N GLN A 448 2.20 12.76 1.10
CA GLN A 448 3.40 13.59 1.07
C GLN A 448 3.04 15.07 1.16
N ASN A 449 3.75 15.79 2.04
CA ASN A 449 3.74 17.23 2.12
C ASN A 449 5.14 17.76 1.78
N ARG A 450 5.23 18.63 0.77
CA ARG A 450 6.50 19.27 0.37
C ARG A 450 6.29 20.77 0.37
N ASN A 451 6.85 21.44 1.37
CA ASN A 451 6.76 22.90 1.50
C ASN A 451 5.31 23.41 1.43
N GLY A 452 4.38 22.70 2.07
CA GLY A 452 2.95 23.06 2.11
C GLY A 452 2.13 22.61 0.89
N ILE A 453 2.71 21.90 -0.07
CA ILE A 453 1.99 21.22 -1.15
C ILE A 453 1.75 19.78 -0.72
N GLU A 454 0.48 19.46 -0.43
CA GLU A 454 0.06 18.16 0.06
C GLU A 454 -0.48 17.30 -1.07
N SER A 455 -0.11 16.03 -1.10
CA SER A 455 -0.58 15.08 -2.12
C SER A 455 -0.80 13.67 -1.55
N LEU A 456 -1.77 12.96 -2.14
CA LEU A 456 -1.92 11.51 -1.96
C LEU A 456 -1.48 10.82 -3.25
N TRP A 457 -0.80 9.68 -3.07
CA TRP A 457 -0.37 8.82 -4.16
C TRP A 457 -0.93 7.42 -3.92
N ALA A 458 -1.52 6.86 -4.97
CA ALA A 458 -2.16 5.55 -4.91
C ALA A 458 -1.95 4.77 -6.20
N ASN A 459 -2.12 3.46 -6.14
CA ASN A 459 -2.08 2.60 -7.31
C ASN A 459 -3.08 1.45 -7.18
N GLN A 460 -3.40 0.84 -8.33
CA GLN A 460 -4.21 -0.37 -8.43
C GLN A 460 -3.82 -1.18 -9.67
N THR A 461 -4.24 -2.44 -9.73
CA THR A 461 -4.11 -3.26 -10.93
C THR A 461 -5.35 -3.10 -11.80
N THR A 462 -5.18 -2.71 -13.06
CA THR A 462 -6.26 -2.58 -14.04
C THR A 462 -5.95 -3.38 -15.31
N MET A 463 -6.88 -3.43 -16.24
CA MET A 463 -6.74 -4.19 -17.49
C MET A 463 -6.90 -3.27 -18.71
N LEU A 464 -5.98 -3.36 -19.67
CA LEU A 464 -6.05 -2.53 -20.88
C LEU A 464 -7.18 -2.93 -21.83
N ASN A 465 -7.37 -4.24 -22.02
CA ASN A 465 -8.37 -4.79 -22.95
C ASN A 465 -9.10 -5.97 -22.28
N PHE A 466 -10.22 -5.69 -21.66
CA PHE A 466 -11.02 -6.72 -20.97
C PHE A 466 -11.64 -7.69 -21.99
N PRO A 467 -11.69 -9.01 -21.71
CA PRO A 467 -11.14 -9.71 -20.52
C PRO A 467 -9.76 -10.34 -20.76
N ASN A 468 -9.09 -10.11 -21.87
CA ASN A 468 -7.91 -10.88 -22.31
C ASN A 468 -6.63 -10.05 -22.48
N GLY A 469 -6.70 -8.75 -22.25
CA GLY A 469 -5.54 -7.86 -22.41
C GLY A 469 -4.56 -7.96 -21.24
N PRO A 470 -3.36 -7.35 -21.38
CA PRO A 470 -2.44 -7.31 -20.27
C PRO A 470 -2.99 -6.47 -19.12
N THR A 471 -2.69 -6.91 -17.92
CA THR A 471 -2.85 -6.08 -16.72
C THR A 471 -1.76 -5.02 -16.67
N VAL A 472 -2.10 -3.87 -16.08
CA VAL A 472 -1.19 -2.74 -15.91
C VAL A 472 -1.33 -2.17 -14.51
N VAL A 473 -0.30 -1.48 -14.04
CA VAL A 473 -0.37 -0.72 -12.80
C VAL A 473 -0.86 0.69 -13.13
N THR A 474 -2.08 1.00 -12.69
CA THR A 474 -2.64 2.34 -12.79
C THR A 474 -2.32 3.10 -11.51
N TRP A 475 -1.72 4.28 -11.64
CA TRP A 475 -1.34 5.12 -10.50
C TRP A 475 -1.90 6.53 -10.61
N TYR A 476 -2.02 7.18 -9.45
CA TYR A 476 -2.65 8.48 -9.27
C TYR A 476 -1.83 9.36 -8.34
N GLN A 477 -1.87 10.68 -8.58
CA GLN A 477 -1.53 11.71 -7.61
C GLN A 477 -2.75 12.63 -7.44
N PHE A 478 -3.20 12.82 -6.22
CA PHE A 478 -4.27 13.74 -5.86
C PHE A 478 -3.68 14.93 -5.10
N ASP A 479 -3.95 16.17 -5.55
CA ASP A 479 -3.57 17.39 -4.81
C ASP A 479 -4.59 17.60 -3.68
N VAL A 480 -4.14 17.40 -2.45
CA VAL A 480 -4.94 17.59 -1.24
C VAL A 480 -4.48 18.80 -0.43
N THR A 481 -3.72 19.70 -1.04
CA THR A 481 -3.25 20.94 -0.41
C THR A 481 -4.39 21.76 0.17
N GLY A 482 -4.28 22.11 1.45
CA GLY A 482 -5.35 22.81 2.18
C GLY A 482 -6.45 21.92 2.71
N GLY A 483 -6.32 20.58 2.59
CA GLY A 483 -7.16 19.60 3.28
C GLY A 483 -8.47 19.23 2.61
N GLY A 484 -8.64 19.53 1.32
CA GLY A 484 -9.81 19.10 0.55
C GLY A 484 -9.44 18.06 -0.50
N PHE A 485 -10.37 17.20 -0.88
CA PHE A 485 -10.17 16.29 -2.02
C PHE A 485 -10.37 17.06 -3.34
N PRO A 486 -9.55 16.76 -4.39
CA PRO A 486 -9.71 17.36 -5.71
C PRO A 486 -10.88 16.73 -6.48
N ALA A 487 -11.38 17.41 -7.50
CA ALA A 487 -12.36 16.85 -8.43
C ALA A 487 -11.77 15.79 -9.38
N SER A 488 -10.44 15.85 -9.62
CA SER A 488 -9.72 14.91 -10.48
C SER A 488 -8.24 14.82 -10.05
N PRO A 489 -7.51 13.74 -10.42
CA PRO A 489 -6.10 13.63 -10.13
C PRO A 489 -5.28 14.76 -10.78
N ALA A 490 -4.23 15.19 -10.11
CA ALA A 490 -3.19 16.04 -10.68
C ALA A 490 -2.38 15.27 -11.73
N GLN A 491 -2.20 13.97 -11.51
CA GLN A 491 -1.53 13.05 -12.41
C GLN A 491 -2.17 11.66 -12.34
N GLN A 492 -2.16 10.94 -13.46
CA GLN A 492 -2.54 9.52 -13.53
C GLN A 492 -1.98 8.87 -14.79
N GLN A 493 -1.68 7.58 -14.73
CA GLN A 493 -1.20 6.81 -15.88
C GLN A 493 -1.53 5.33 -15.70
N ASP A 494 -1.89 4.66 -16.80
CA ASP A 494 -1.85 3.21 -16.92
C ASP A 494 -0.44 2.81 -17.38
N TRP A 495 0.36 2.26 -16.48
CA TRP A 495 1.74 1.91 -16.75
C TRP A 495 1.85 0.56 -17.44
N SER A 496 2.27 0.55 -18.70
CA SER A 496 2.42 -0.64 -19.56
C SER A 496 3.79 -0.73 -20.26
N ASN A 497 4.71 0.17 -19.94
CA ASN A 497 6.03 0.29 -20.59
C ASN A 497 5.96 0.33 -22.12
N GLY A 498 5.05 1.12 -22.66
CA GLY A 498 4.85 1.23 -24.10
C GLY A 498 3.99 0.12 -24.69
N ASN A 499 3.21 -0.56 -23.87
CA ASN A 499 2.33 -1.67 -24.26
C ASN A 499 3.11 -2.85 -24.87
N ASP A 500 4.12 -3.29 -24.14
CA ASP A 500 5.02 -4.40 -24.50
C ASP A 500 4.37 -5.80 -24.41
N GLY A 501 3.09 -5.87 -24.02
CA GLY A 501 2.33 -7.12 -23.88
C GLY A 501 2.60 -7.89 -22.59
N LEU A 502 3.45 -7.39 -21.69
CA LEU A 502 3.68 -7.99 -20.38
C LEU A 502 2.52 -7.63 -19.43
N PHE A 503 2.17 -8.57 -18.58
CA PHE A 503 1.22 -8.38 -17.49
C PHE A 503 1.94 -7.83 -16.28
N ARG A 504 1.44 -6.72 -15.70
CA ARG A 504 1.95 -6.07 -14.48
C ARG A 504 0.84 -6.00 -13.46
N TRP A 505 1.12 -6.43 -12.24
CA TRP A 505 0.15 -6.46 -11.16
C TRP A 505 0.83 -6.35 -9.80
N MET A 506 0.06 -6.29 -8.72
CA MET A 506 0.55 -6.23 -7.36
C MET A 506 1.51 -5.04 -7.16
N GLY A 507 1.07 -3.84 -7.58
CA GLY A 507 1.86 -2.63 -7.48
C GLY A 507 1.91 -2.08 -6.05
N SER A 508 3.06 -1.50 -5.67
CA SER A 508 3.23 -0.73 -4.44
C SER A 508 4.01 0.54 -4.74
N ILE A 509 3.46 1.70 -4.35
CA ILE A 509 3.98 3.03 -4.70
C ILE A 509 4.68 3.67 -3.51
N ALA A 510 5.79 4.37 -3.76
CA ALA A 510 6.44 5.22 -2.77
C ALA A 510 6.90 6.54 -3.41
N VAL A 511 7.06 7.55 -2.56
CA VAL A 511 7.50 8.89 -2.96
C VAL A 511 8.61 9.36 -2.03
N ASP A 512 9.75 9.75 -2.59
CA ASP A 512 10.89 10.22 -1.82
C ASP A 512 10.72 11.68 -1.36
N GLN A 513 11.58 12.16 -0.48
CA GLN A 513 11.52 13.55 0.02
C GLN A 513 11.65 14.62 -1.07
N ASN A 514 12.18 14.28 -2.26
CA ASN A 514 12.30 15.17 -3.41
C ASN A 514 11.04 15.14 -4.30
N GLY A 515 10.07 14.24 -4.01
CA GLY A 515 8.87 14.00 -4.81
C GLY A 515 9.12 13.14 -6.03
N ASN A 516 10.27 12.44 -6.09
CA ASN A 516 10.45 11.40 -7.07
C ASN A 516 9.61 10.19 -6.66
N THR A 517 8.98 9.53 -7.64
CA THR A 517 8.01 8.47 -7.39
C THR A 517 8.47 7.19 -8.05
N ALA A 518 8.38 6.08 -7.32
CA ALA A 518 8.61 4.77 -7.89
C ALA A 518 7.51 3.78 -7.46
N ILE A 519 7.29 2.79 -8.31
CA ILE A 519 6.34 1.70 -8.09
C ILE A 519 7.09 0.40 -8.31
N GLY A 520 7.12 -0.48 -7.30
CA GLY A 520 7.52 -1.87 -7.42
C GLY A 520 6.31 -2.73 -7.79
N TYR A 521 6.49 -3.79 -8.57
CA TYR A 521 5.39 -4.66 -9.00
C TYR A 521 5.89 -6.00 -9.53
N SER A 522 4.98 -6.96 -9.60
CA SER A 522 5.20 -8.24 -10.27
C SER A 522 4.94 -8.13 -11.77
N VAL A 523 5.69 -8.90 -12.58
CA VAL A 523 5.54 -8.93 -14.04
C VAL A 523 5.68 -10.35 -14.56
N SER A 524 4.85 -10.75 -15.56
CA SER A 524 4.91 -12.07 -16.19
C SER A 524 4.28 -12.05 -17.58
N SER A 525 4.48 -13.14 -18.35
CA SER A 525 3.79 -13.43 -19.60
C SER A 525 3.86 -14.92 -19.93
N SER A 526 3.20 -15.38 -20.98
CA SER A 526 3.32 -16.76 -21.47
C SER A 526 4.73 -17.17 -21.90
N SER A 527 5.64 -16.21 -22.09
CA SER A 527 7.04 -16.43 -22.48
C SER A 527 8.04 -15.96 -21.41
N MET A 528 7.57 -15.60 -20.22
CA MET A 528 8.38 -15.09 -19.13
C MET A 528 7.87 -15.64 -17.80
N PHE A 529 8.77 -16.13 -16.97
CA PHE A 529 8.45 -16.47 -15.59
C PHE A 529 8.14 -15.20 -14.77
N PRO A 530 7.36 -15.32 -13.70
CA PRO A 530 7.11 -14.19 -12.80
C PRO A 530 8.41 -13.56 -12.30
N ALA A 531 8.45 -12.25 -12.31
CA ALA A 531 9.63 -11.46 -11.96
C ALA A 531 9.21 -10.20 -11.21
N ILE A 532 10.15 -9.56 -10.54
CA ILE A 532 9.96 -8.32 -9.79
C ILE A 532 10.63 -7.20 -10.57
N ARG A 533 9.87 -6.16 -10.88
CA ARG A 533 10.37 -4.95 -11.54
C ARG A 533 9.93 -3.69 -10.80
N TYR A 534 10.52 -2.58 -11.16
CA TYR A 534 10.11 -1.27 -10.69
C TYR A 534 10.24 -0.23 -11.80
N ALA A 535 9.39 0.77 -11.76
CA ALA A 535 9.40 1.91 -12.67
C ALA A 535 9.24 3.20 -11.89
N GLY A 536 9.64 4.32 -12.48
CA GLY A 536 9.55 5.58 -11.75
C GLY A 536 9.68 6.82 -12.60
N ARG A 537 9.55 7.95 -11.90
CA ARG A 537 9.72 9.30 -12.45
C ARG A 537 10.41 10.21 -11.44
N LEU A 538 11.14 11.18 -11.94
CA LEU A 538 11.62 12.32 -11.16
C LEU A 538 10.48 13.34 -10.99
N SER A 539 10.53 14.13 -9.93
CA SER A 539 9.53 15.19 -9.69
C SER A 539 9.44 16.22 -10.82
N GLY A 540 10.54 16.42 -11.55
CA GLY A 540 10.60 17.32 -12.71
C GLY A 540 10.26 16.69 -14.06
N ASP A 541 10.00 15.39 -14.13
CA ASP A 541 9.62 14.70 -15.37
C ASP A 541 8.24 15.14 -15.86
N PRO A 542 7.90 14.88 -17.14
CA PRO A 542 6.56 15.11 -17.65
C PRO A 542 5.48 14.51 -16.78
N ILE A 543 4.42 15.27 -16.51
CA ILE A 543 3.31 14.79 -15.69
C ILE A 543 2.63 13.56 -16.32
N SER A 544 2.09 12.68 -15.48
CA SER A 544 1.39 11.45 -15.89
C SER A 544 2.28 10.53 -16.74
N ASP A 545 3.58 10.46 -16.41
CA ASP A 545 4.52 9.60 -17.11
C ASP A 545 5.64 9.11 -16.19
N LEU A 546 5.82 7.77 -16.09
CA LEU A 546 6.98 7.16 -15.43
C LEU A 546 8.18 7.20 -16.40
N SER A 547 8.64 8.41 -16.70
CA SER A 547 9.59 8.73 -17.79
C SER A 547 10.96 8.06 -17.64
N GLN A 548 11.34 7.68 -16.39
CA GLN A 548 12.58 6.96 -16.14
C GLN A 548 12.49 5.48 -16.62
N GLY A 549 11.29 5.03 -17.02
CA GLY A 549 11.06 3.69 -17.53
C GLY A 549 11.10 2.63 -16.44
N GLU A 550 11.48 1.41 -16.82
CA GLU A 550 11.43 0.21 -16.00
C GLU A 550 12.83 -0.39 -15.80
N ALA A 551 13.11 -0.90 -14.61
CA ALA A 551 14.29 -1.74 -14.33
C ALA A 551 13.88 -3.09 -13.75
N ASN A 552 14.68 -4.10 -14.02
CA ASN A 552 14.51 -5.43 -13.43
C ASN A 552 15.20 -5.46 -12.06
N MET A 553 14.45 -5.90 -11.05
CA MET A 553 15.04 -6.18 -9.75
C MET A 553 15.51 -7.62 -9.66
N PHE A 554 14.63 -8.56 -10.02
CA PHE A 554 14.91 -9.96 -9.98
C PHE A 554 14.01 -10.75 -10.94
N SER A 555 14.55 -11.75 -11.61
CA SER A 555 13.81 -12.62 -12.52
C SER A 555 13.67 -14.01 -11.92
N GLY A 556 12.44 -14.49 -11.79
CA GLY A 556 12.16 -15.87 -11.45
C GLY A 556 12.61 -16.83 -12.56
N THR A 557 12.83 -18.09 -12.20
CA THR A 557 13.21 -19.17 -13.10
C THR A 557 12.23 -20.34 -13.07
N GLY A 558 11.10 -20.18 -12.37
CA GLY A 558 10.01 -21.12 -12.23
C GLY A 558 8.63 -20.44 -12.24
N ALA A 559 7.60 -21.25 -12.37
CA ALA A 559 6.20 -20.86 -12.33
C ALA A 559 5.51 -21.39 -11.06
N GLN A 560 4.50 -20.69 -10.60
CA GLN A 560 3.57 -21.21 -9.60
C GLN A 560 2.54 -22.12 -10.28
N THR A 561 2.27 -23.28 -9.68
CA THR A 561 1.28 -24.24 -10.18
C THR A 561 0.35 -24.72 -9.06
N GLY A 562 -0.89 -25.06 -9.42
CA GLY A 562 -1.81 -25.78 -8.56
C GLY A 562 -2.32 -25.05 -7.30
N THR A 563 -2.19 -23.73 -7.20
CA THR A 563 -2.63 -22.92 -6.05
C THR A 563 -3.82 -22.00 -6.39
N ASN A 564 -4.67 -22.38 -7.33
CA ASN A 564 -5.74 -21.54 -7.88
C ASN A 564 -5.27 -20.14 -8.31
N GLY A 565 -3.96 -19.97 -8.50
CA GLY A 565 -3.33 -18.74 -8.93
C GLY A 565 -3.02 -17.75 -7.81
N ARG A 566 -3.20 -18.09 -6.52
CA ARG A 566 -2.93 -17.19 -5.40
C ARG A 566 -1.45 -16.76 -5.42
N TRP A 567 -1.20 -15.48 -5.72
CA TRP A 567 0.15 -14.88 -5.83
C TRP A 567 0.52 -14.04 -4.60
N GLY A 568 -0.41 -13.53 -3.88
CA GLY A 568 -0.25 -12.66 -2.73
C GLY A 568 -1.35 -11.62 -2.70
N ASP A 569 -1.54 -10.98 -1.56
CA ASP A 569 -2.52 -9.93 -1.39
C ASP A 569 -1.88 -8.54 -1.40
N TYR A 570 -0.56 -8.46 -1.26
CA TYR A 570 0.20 -7.21 -1.35
C TYR A 570 1.69 -7.45 -1.63
N SER A 571 2.37 -6.36 -1.96
CA SER A 571 3.80 -6.16 -1.94
C SER A 571 4.06 -4.79 -1.33
N MET A 572 5.28 -4.50 -0.89
CA MET A 572 5.58 -3.22 -0.27
C MET A 572 6.75 -2.52 -0.94
N THR A 573 6.56 -1.22 -1.21
CA THR A 573 7.62 -0.29 -1.57
C THR A 573 7.60 0.87 -0.58
N THR A 574 8.74 1.15 0.04
CA THR A 574 8.87 2.15 1.10
C THR A 574 10.15 2.96 0.94
N ILE A 575 10.31 4.03 1.72
CA ILE A 575 11.46 4.92 1.68
C ILE A 575 12.33 4.73 2.91
N ASP A 576 13.64 4.69 2.71
CA ASP A 576 14.64 4.65 3.77
C ASP A 576 14.60 5.95 4.59
N PRO A 577 14.29 5.88 5.91
CA PRO A 577 14.17 7.08 6.71
C PRO A 577 15.52 7.75 6.99
N THR A 578 16.65 7.09 6.73
CA THR A 578 17.97 7.66 7.00
C THR A 578 18.44 8.63 5.93
N ASP A 579 18.01 8.45 4.70
CA ASP A 579 18.38 9.32 3.58
C ASP A 579 17.19 9.99 2.89
N GLY A 580 15.97 9.47 3.11
CA GLY A 580 14.74 10.01 2.53
C GLY A 580 14.60 9.86 1.01
N ILE A 581 15.53 9.16 0.34
CA ILE A 581 15.61 9.07 -1.14
C ILE A 581 15.81 7.65 -1.67
N SER A 582 16.22 6.70 -0.83
CA SER A 582 16.37 5.30 -1.22
C SER A 582 15.05 4.57 -1.09
N PHE A 583 14.66 3.91 -2.16
CA PHE A 583 13.49 3.04 -2.21
C PHE A 583 13.88 1.63 -1.83
N TRP A 584 13.06 1.00 -1.01
CA TRP A 584 13.13 -0.42 -0.69
C TRP A 584 11.86 -1.09 -1.17
N THR A 585 11.97 -2.26 -1.80
CA THR A 585 10.78 -3.00 -2.25
C THR A 585 11.00 -4.50 -2.09
N ALA A 586 9.94 -5.20 -1.74
CA ALA A 586 9.89 -6.65 -1.64
C ALA A 586 8.84 -7.21 -2.60
N GLY A 587 9.09 -8.38 -3.13
CA GLY A 587 8.16 -9.09 -3.98
C GLY A 587 8.47 -10.58 -4.05
N GLU A 588 7.52 -11.33 -4.59
CA GLU A 588 7.56 -12.78 -4.72
C GLU A 588 8.15 -13.22 -6.06
N TYR A 589 8.80 -14.38 -6.07
CA TYR A 589 9.21 -15.09 -7.25
C TYR A 589 9.31 -16.60 -7.00
N TYR A 590 9.44 -17.38 -8.07
CA TYR A 590 9.68 -18.83 -8.02
C TYR A 590 11.05 -19.16 -8.64
N ALA A 591 11.88 -19.88 -7.89
CA ALA A 591 13.18 -20.39 -8.38
C ALA A 591 13.00 -21.66 -9.23
N ASN A 592 11.98 -22.46 -8.95
CA ASN A 592 11.60 -23.67 -9.66
C ASN A 592 10.09 -23.73 -9.81
N THR A 593 9.60 -24.32 -10.90
CA THR A 593 8.16 -24.54 -11.09
C THR A 593 7.65 -25.51 -10.04
N SER A 594 6.69 -25.04 -9.21
CA SER A 594 6.17 -25.79 -8.06
C SER A 594 4.88 -25.16 -7.53
N GLN A 595 4.23 -25.83 -6.58
CA GLN A 595 3.01 -25.36 -5.93
C GLN A 595 3.29 -24.37 -4.79
N PHE A 596 4.15 -24.71 -3.83
CA PHE A 596 4.38 -23.98 -2.59
C PHE A 596 5.84 -23.63 -2.35
N ASN A 597 6.63 -23.41 -3.38
CA ASN A 597 8.04 -23.09 -3.21
C ASN A 597 8.35 -21.65 -3.68
N TRP A 598 7.55 -20.73 -3.17
CA TRP A 598 7.80 -19.32 -3.37
C TRP A 598 9.03 -18.88 -2.59
N HIS A 599 9.64 -17.83 -3.09
CA HIS A 599 10.70 -17.04 -2.48
C HIS A 599 10.32 -15.57 -2.55
N THR A 600 10.88 -14.77 -1.67
CA THR A 600 10.79 -13.33 -1.76
C THR A 600 12.16 -12.72 -2.03
N ARG A 601 12.16 -11.56 -2.66
CA ARG A 601 13.36 -10.79 -2.92
C ARG A 601 13.17 -9.37 -2.46
N VAL A 602 14.10 -8.89 -1.65
CA VAL A 602 14.16 -7.50 -1.21
C VAL A 602 15.21 -6.76 -2.03
N GLY A 603 14.89 -5.56 -2.47
CA GLY A 603 15.81 -4.72 -3.23
C GLY A 603 15.79 -3.27 -2.78
N LYS A 604 16.97 -2.63 -2.87
CA LYS A 604 17.17 -1.20 -2.64
C LYS A 604 17.61 -0.55 -3.95
N PHE A 605 16.99 0.58 -4.30
CA PHE A 605 17.38 1.39 -5.44
C PHE A 605 17.19 2.89 -5.15
N GLN A 606 17.76 3.74 -6.00
CA GLN A 606 17.72 5.20 -5.85
C GLN A 606 17.83 5.84 -7.22
N PHE A 607 17.15 6.95 -7.45
CA PHE A 607 17.32 7.72 -8.68
C PHE A 607 18.72 8.31 -8.80
N ALA A 608 19.27 8.35 -10.02
CA ALA A 608 20.58 8.94 -10.27
C ALA A 608 20.58 10.44 -9.96
N GLY A 609 21.61 10.93 -9.28
CA GLY A 609 21.77 12.35 -8.93
C GLY A 609 21.03 12.79 -7.67
N GLY A 610 20.39 11.88 -6.94
CA GLY A 610 19.84 12.19 -5.62
C GLY A 610 20.96 12.53 -4.62
N THR A 611 20.98 13.76 -4.10
CA THR A 611 21.88 14.11 -2.99
C THR A 611 21.14 13.81 -1.68
N PRO A 612 21.64 12.90 -0.82
CA PRO A 612 21.01 12.62 0.46
C PRO A 612 20.98 13.91 1.30
N THR A 613 19.80 14.33 1.71
CA THR A 613 19.67 15.29 2.79
C THR A 613 19.38 14.50 4.05
N PRO A 614 20.24 14.53 5.07
CA PRO A 614 19.95 13.78 6.28
C PRO A 614 18.62 14.24 6.87
N THR A 615 17.70 13.29 7.02
CA THR A 615 16.45 13.52 7.75
C THR A 615 16.81 13.93 9.18
N PRO A 616 16.26 15.02 9.74
CA PRO A 616 16.55 15.42 11.09
C PRO A 616 16.16 14.24 12.01
N THR A 617 17.15 13.75 12.74
CA THR A 617 16.92 12.75 13.80
C THR A 617 15.87 13.34 14.74
N PRO A 618 14.75 12.66 15.02
CA PRO A 618 13.78 13.18 15.97
C PRO A 618 14.50 13.50 17.26
N THR A 619 14.52 14.77 17.66
CA THR A 619 15.04 15.20 18.95
C THR A 619 14.16 14.51 19.98
N ALA A 620 14.75 13.59 20.76
CA ALA A 620 14.05 12.93 21.83
C ALA A 620 13.33 14.01 22.66
N THR A 621 12.01 14.02 22.63
CA THR A 621 11.20 14.90 23.46
C THR A 621 11.62 14.57 24.89
N ALA A 622 12.20 15.53 25.60
CA ALA A 622 12.66 15.33 26.95
C ALA A 622 11.47 14.78 27.75
N THR A 623 11.59 13.55 28.20
CA THR A 623 10.65 12.94 29.12
C THR A 623 10.56 13.91 30.30
N ALA A 624 9.38 14.46 30.55
CA ALA A 624 9.17 15.37 31.68
C ALA A 624 9.67 14.66 32.91
N THR A 625 10.80 15.14 33.46
CA THR A 625 11.36 14.64 34.74
C THR A 625 10.25 14.88 35.73
N ALA A 626 9.72 13.81 36.32
CA ALA A 626 8.71 13.92 37.37
C ALA A 626 9.24 14.87 38.42
N THR A 627 8.59 16.03 38.54
CA THR A 627 8.90 16.99 39.59
C THR A 627 8.66 16.27 40.90
N ALA A 628 9.73 16.03 41.67
CA ALA A 628 9.63 15.38 42.96
C ALA A 628 8.63 16.16 43.83
N THR A 629 7.56 15.51 44.19
CA THR A 629 6.58 16.05 45.16
C THR A 629 7.34 16.37 46.42
N PRO A 630 7.30 17.61 46.97
CA PRO A 630 7.96 17.93 48.21
C PRO A 630 7.43 17.00 49.30
N GLY A 631 8.33 16.25 49.91
CA GLY A 631 8.01 15.40 51.04
C GLY A 631 7.34 16.20 52.17
N PRO A 632 6.49 15.60 52.99
CA PRO A 632 5.79 16.31 54.05
C PRO A 632 6.83 16.95 54.99
N ARG A 633 6.66 18.27 55.18
CA ARG A 633 7.49 19.09 56.08
C ARG A 633 7.43 18.50 57.47
N SER A 634 8.57 18.05 58.00
CA SER A 634 8.67 17.60 59.40
C SER A 634 8.24 18.71 60.33
N THR A 635 7.20 18.47 61.12
CA THR A 635 6.79 19.34 62.24
C THR A 635 7.90 19.40 63.27
N PRO A 636 8.33 20.59 63.72
CA PRO A 636 9.33 20.68 64.74
C PRO A 636 8.81 20.06 66.06
N SER A 637 9.64 19.20 66.67
CA SER A 637 9.37 18.63 68.01
C SER A 637 9.19 19.73 69.00
N PRO A 638 8.26 19.71 69.99
CA PRO A 638 8.07 20.72 70.96
C PRO A 638 9.34 20.74 71.88
N ARG A 639 9.91 21.92 72.11
CA ARG A 639 10.99 22.16 73.02
C ARG A 639 10.58 21.82 74.49
N PRO A 640 11.36 21.10 75.33
CA PRO A 640 11.00 20.84 76.65
C PRO A 640 10.96 22.16 77.49
N ARG A 641 9.91 22.29 78.28
CA ARG A 641 9.68 23.45 79.19
C ARG A 641 10.79 23.46 80.28
N PRO A 642 11.37 24.60 80.59
CA PRO A 642 12.31 24.66 81.70
C PRO A 642 11.58 24.41 83.05
N THR A 643 12.20 23.59 83.87
CA THR A 643 11.77 23.33 85.24
C THR A 643 11.97 24.61 86.14
N PRO A 644 10.98 25.01 86.93
CA PRO A 644 11.14 26.13 87.81
C PRO A 644 12.13 25.79 88.98
N PRO A 645 12.85 26.80 89.53
CA PRO A 645 13.72 26.58 90.59
C PRO A 645 12.98 26.32 91.94
N PRO A 646 13.59 25.58 92.90
CA PRO A 646 12.99 25.32 94.24
C PRO A 646 12.87 26.61 95.04
N ARG A 647 11.72 26.76 95.68
CA ARG A 647 11.48 27.85 96.67
C ARG A 647 12.20 27.54 97.93
N PRO A 648 12.57 28.62 98.69
CA PRO A 648 13.30 28.51 99.90
C PRO A 648 12.48 27.94 101.06
#